data_12f23d3236ad8657cf3d1794ec1bcdd6
#
_entry.id   12f23d3236ad8657cf3d1794ec1bcdd6
#
_cell.length_a   1.000
_cell.length_b   1.000
_cell.length_c   1.000
_cell.angle_alpha   90.00
_cell.angle_beta   90.00
_cell.angle_gamma   90.00
#
_symmetry.space_group_name_H-M   'P 1'
#
loop_
_entity.id
_entity.type
_entity.pdbx_description
1 polymer ?
#
loop_
_entity_poly.entity_id
_entity_poly.type
_entity_poly.pdbx_seq_one_letter_code
_entity_poly.pdbx_strand_id
1 'polypeptide(L)'
;MLPILLFPIVSTLIGSVLAIPISDQQPLGNQLWHSNGDLYSIDKPPDSSSSRGLTGRFLHITDSHYKTGRSVDEDDACHWGKGPAGYFGAEGSECDSPFTLINETFRWIEKNLKGDIDFVIWTGDSARHDNDERIPRTEEEVSAMNEIIASKFIDTFKEGSSRTPSIPIVPTLGNNDFMPHNIFNDGPNRWTKKFVDIWAKFIPEHQRHTFVEGGWFTSEVVPNRLAVISLNTMYFFDSNSAVDGCSAKSQPGFEHMEWLRVQLELLRSRHMKAILIGHVPPARSGSKRSWDETCWQKYTLWVQQYRDIIVGTAYGHMNIDHFMLQDSHKVDILDASKDSASLAISADTSPLVSIQSRQSYLVDLREDWSKMPSPPPGMSALHELFEDSSTEHTEDADPEVLVANKKKRKFLKKIGGPWAERYSVSLVSASVVPNYFPSLRVVEYNISGLVDATTWAESRDQDTAVASPSSDVIDDDDDDDDDAFIEKKKKGKKKKKQPHFKVPKPPSSSAPPGPAYSNQPFTWLGYTQYFANLSKINEHMTNSWEVAGDSINPTDTEVNEVRETSHNDNAFVFEVEYDTRNDPIYKMKDLTVRSFFELATRIAKESSKKNDFLADSTNVDDYDDDDFERQKKKKKKKHQNKVWRTFFERAFVGYLDSDDLDDLSE
;
A
#
# COMPACT_ATOMS: atom_id res chain seq x y z
N MET A 1 18.06 20.12 -69.94
CA MET A 1 19.05 20.11 -68.86
C MET A 1 18.36 20.60 -67.60
N LEU A 2 17.86 19.72 -66.79
CA LEU A 2 17.34 20.03 -65.45
C LEU A 2 18.30 19.41 -64.44
N PRO A 3 18.65 20.09 -63.34
CA PRO A 3 19.47 19.50 -62.30
C PRO A 3 18.60 18.69 -61.31
N ILE A 4 19.11 17.51 -61.01
CA ILE A 4 18.57 16.57 -60.03
C ILE A 4 18.95 17.08 -58.63
N LEU A 5 17.95 17.40 -57.78
CA LEU A 5 18.15 17.70 -56.37
C LEU A 5 18.18 16.38 -55.60
N LEU A 6 19.33 16.06 -55.03
CA LEU A 6 19.55 14.99 -54.07
C LEU A 6 19.11 15.50 -52.67
N PHE A 7 18.07 14.88 -52.10
CA PHE A 7 17.74 15.01 -50.67
C PHE A 7 18.55 13.99 -49.86
N PRO A 8 19.17 14.36 -48.75
CA PRO A 8 19.79 13.40 -47.86
C PRO A 8 18.70 12.70 -47.02
N ILE A 9 18.70 11.38 -47.06
CA ILE A 9 17.93 10.52 -46.18
C ILE A 9 18.57 10.62 -44.80
N VAL A 10 17.90 11.29 -43.85
CA VAL A 10 18.23 11.24 -42.43
C VAL A 10 17.70 9.93 -41.90
N SER A 11 18.60 8.97 -41.72
CA SER A 11 18.31 7.70 -41.04
C SER A 11 18.23 7.98 -39.54
N THR A 12 17.03 8.06 -39.02
CA THR A 12 16.77 8.06 -37.58
C THR A 12 17.05 6.65 -37.04
N LEU A 13 18.23 6.51 -36.43
CA LEU A 13 18.54 5.37 -35.55
C LEU A 13 17.56 5.40 -34.35
N ILE A 14 16.53 4.58 -34.42
CA ILE A 14 15.74 4.22 -33.23
C ILE A 14 16.67 3.34 -32.42
N GLY A 15 17.32 3.94 -31.44
CA GLY A 15 18.07 3.22 -30.43
C GLY A 15 17.07 2.37 -29.62
N SER A 16 17.09 1.08 -29.83
CA SER A 16 16.46 0.11 -28.95
C SER A 16 17.16 0.25 -27.61
N VAL A 17 16.50 0.89 -26.65
CA VAL A 17 16.92 0.85 -25.24
C VAL A 17 16.76 -0.59 -24.79
N LEU A 18 17.84 -1.35 -24.86
CA LEU A 18 17.94 -2.67 -24.24
C LEU A 18 17.75 -2.44 -22.74
N ALA A 19 16.65 -2.92 -22.21
CA ALA A 19 16.41 -2.99 -20.78
C ALA A 19 17.59 -3.76 -20.16
N ILE A 20 18.37 -3.09 -19.32
CA ILE A 20 19.42 -3.74 -18.53
C ILE A 20 18.73 -4.77 -17.64
N PRO A 21 19.22 -6.02 -17.58
CA PRO A 21 18.57 -7.05 -16.75
C PRO A 21 18.58 -6.61 -15.30
N ILE A 22 17.46 -6.85 -14.62
CA ILE A 22 17.14 -6.57 -13.21
C ILE A 22 18.08 -7.32 -12.23
N SER A 23 19.13 -7.99 -12.72
CA SER A 23 19.98 -8.91 -11.93
C SER A 23 20.82 -8.26 -10.84
N ASP A 24 20.97 -6.94 -10.81
CA ASP A 24 21.91 -6.28 -9.88
C ASP A 24 21.25 -5.71 -8.61
N GLN A 25 19.93 -5.70 -8.52
CA GLN A 25 19.23 -5.37 -7.28
C GLN A 25 19.01 -6.63 -6.43
N GLN A 26 19.80 -6.80 -5.37
CA GLN A 26 19.59 -7.92 -4.44
C GLN A 26 18.46 -7.61 -3.46
N PRO A 27 17.54 -8.57 -3.20
CA PRO A 27 16.51 -8.44 -2.17
C PRO A 27 17.15 -8.26 -0.79
N LEU A 28 16.57 -7.39 0.04
CA LEU A 28 17.03 -7.16 1.42
C LEU A 28 17.15 -8.45 2.25
N GLY A 29 16.25 -9.42 2.02
CA GLY A 29 16.26 -10.71 2.71
C GLY A 29 17.57 -11.52 2.56
N ASN A 30 18.34 -11.32 1.51
CA ASN A 30 19.60 -12.01 1.29
C ASN A 30 20.79 -11.35 2.01
N GLN A 31 20.67 -10.10 2.46
CA GLN A 31 21.73 -9.40 3.17
C GLN A 31 21.77 -9.76 4.66
N LEU A 32 20.65 -10.16 5.27
CA LEU A 32 20.58 -10.47 6.70
C LEU A 32 21.07 -11.89 7.07
N TRP A 33 21.24 -12.78 6.09
CA TRP A 33 21.66 -14.17 6.33
C TRP A 33 23.19 -14.39 6.34
N HIS A 34 24.00 -13.37 6.07
CA HIS A 34 25.47 -13.49 6.02
C HIS A 34 26.20 -12.91 7.24
N SER A 35 25.58 -12.81 8.39
CA SER A 35 26.22 -12.31 9.61
C SER A 35 26.86 -13.41 10.46
N ASN A 36 27.55 -14.37 9.87
CA ASN A 36 28.49 -15.21 10.61
C ASN A 36 29.80 -15.36 9.81
N GLY A 37 30.79 -14.59 10.16
CA GLY A 37 32.18 -14.79 9.81
C GLY A 37 32.77 -13.81 8.81
N ASP A 38 33.73 -13.05 9.35
CA ASP A 38 34.77 -12.29 8.67
C ASP A 38 34.38 -11.00 7.89
N LEU A 39 34.33 -9.93 8.69
CA LEU A 39 34.53 -8.56 8.24
C LEU A 39 35.97 -8.39 7.70
N TYR A 40 36.16 -8.47 6.40
CA TYR A 40 37.29 -7.79 5.76
C TYR A 40 36.91 -6.33 5.56
N SER A 41 37.39 -5.46 6.44
CA SER A 41 37.39 -4.02 6.23
C SER A 41 38.34 -3.70 5.07
N ILE A 42 37.75 -3.34 3.93
CA ILE A 42 38.46 -2.57 2.93
C ILE A 42 38.36 -1.12 3.37
N ASP A 43 39.46 -0.64 4.00
CA ASP A 43 39.66 0.79 4.24
C ASP A 43 39.64 1.55 2.92
N LYS A 44 38.50 2.17 2.61
CA LYS A 44 38.40 3.18 1.58
C LYS A 44 38.69 4.52 2.24
N PRO A 45 39.61 5.34 1.71
CA PRO A 45 39.85 6.67 2.24
C PRO A 45 38.58 7.52 2.13
N PRO A 46 38.37 8.48 3.04
CA PRO A 46 37.21 9.37 2.97
C PRO A 46 37.37 10.33 1.79
N ASP A 47 36.82 9.93 0.67
CA ASP A 47 36.66 10.84 -0.47
C ASP A 47 35.42 11.70 -0.24
N SER A 48 35.67 12.98 -0.30
CA SER A 48 34.73 14.08 -0.25
C SER A 48 33.55 13.88 -1.22
N SER A 49 32.31 14.03 -0.69
CA SER A 49 31.06 14.25 -1.44
C SER A 49 30.74 13.22 -2.53
N SER A 50 30.60 11.95 -2.20
CA SER A 50 29.85 11.04 -3.05
C SER A 50 28.37 11.21 -2.76
N SER A 51 27.63 11.85 -3.66
CA SER A 51 26.18 11.85 -3.64
C SER A 51 25.67 10.41 -3.56
N ARG A 52 24.84 10.11 -2.58
CA ARG A 52 24.23 8.78 -2.44
C ARG A 52 23.19 8.63 -3.54
N GLY A 53 23.43 7.78 -4.53
CA GLY A 53 22.44 7.45 -5.55
C GLY A 53 21.19 6.77 -4.97
N LEU A 54 20.13 6.69 -5.77
CA LEU A 54 18.90 5.98 -5.38
C LEU A 54 19.19 4.49 -5.12
N THR A 55 18.60 3.96 -4.05
CA THR A 55 18.68 2.53 -3.67
C THR A 55 17.59 1.70 -4.34
N GLY A 56 16.51 2.34 -4.79
CA GLY A 56 15.33 1.69 -5.35
C GLY A 56 14.43 1.07 -4.29
N ARG A 57 14.41 1.59 -3.06
CA ARG A 57 13.65 1.04 -1.95
C ARG A 57 12.97 2.13 -1.15
N PHE A 58 11.79 1.83 -0.62
CA PHE A 58 11.12 2.69 0.36
C PHE A 58 10.47 1.87 1.47
N LEU A 59 10.38 2.48 2.65
CA LEU A 59 9.69 1.91 3.79
C LEU A 59 8.20 2.28 3.76
N HIS A 60 7.32 1.29 3.95
CA HIS A 60 5.92 1.48 4.30
C HIS A 60 5.67 1.02 5.73
N ILE A 61 5.22 1.95 6.57
CA ILE A 61 4.89 1.73 7.98
C ILE A 61 3.54 2.37 8.29
N THR A 62 2.75 1.75 9.16
CA THR A 62 1.38 2.16 9.46
C THR A 62 0.93 1.73 10.85
N ASP A 63 -0.11 2.37 11.36
CA ASP A 63 -0.89 1.94 12.52
C ASP A 63 0.02 1.63 13.73
N SER A 64 0.74 2.65 14.21
CA SER A 64 1.63 2.52 15.37
C SER A 64 0.86 2.44 16.68
N HIS A 65 -0.29 3.09 16.79
CA HIS A 65 -1.20 3.13 17.93
C HIS A 65 -0.49 3.17 19.30
N TYR A 66 0.34 4.20 19.46
CA TYR A 66 1.14 4.34 20.66
C TYR A 66 0.30 4.74 21.88
N LYS A 67 0.45 4.02 22.99
CA LYS A 67 -0.20 4.32 24.29
C LYS A 67 0.83 4.78 25.31
N THR A 68 0.64 5.98 25.90
CA THR A 68 1.46 6.50 26.98
C THR A 68 1.15 5.82 28.32
N GLY A 69 2.17 5.70 29.18
CA GLY A 69 1.98 5.38 30.61
C GLY A 69 1.53 3.96 30.92
N ARG A 70 1.76 3.01 30.04
CA ARG A 70 1.44 1.61 30.28
C ARG A 70 2.49 0.91 31.13
N SER A 71 2.06 0.22 32.21
CA SER A 71 2.93 -0.67 32.97
C SER A 71 2.99 -2.05 32.34
N VAL A 72 4.19 -2.63 32.34
CA VAL A 72 4.49 -3.97 31.80
C VAL A 72 3.74 -5.08 32.55
N ASP A 73 3.45 -4.85 33.84
CA ASP A 73 2.96 -5.85 34.79
C ASP A 73 1.48 -5.67 35.12
N GLU A 74 0.74 -4.78 34.40
CA GLU A 74 -0.70 -4.62 34.64
C GLU A 74 -1.49 -5.79 34.07
N ASP A 75 -2.05 -6.65 34.91
CA ASP A 75 -2.97 -7.73 34.53
C ASP A 75 -4.23 -7.21 33.81
N ASP A 76 -4.59 -5.95 34.04
CA ASP A 76 -5.71 -5.23 33.42
C ASP A 76 -5.29 -4.35 32.23
N ALA A 77 -4.05 -4.40 31.79
CA ALA A 77 -3.49 -3.43 30.84
C ALA A 77 -4.06 -3.55 29.44
N CYS A 78 -4.50 -4.73 29.08
CA CYS A 78 -5.22 -4.93 27.83
C CYS A 78 -6.71 -4.96 28.14
N HIS A 79 -7.53 -4.29 27.33
CA HIS A 79 -8.98 -4.31 27.46
C HIS A 79 -9.49 -5.65 27.97
N TRP A 80 -10.29 -5.65 29.01
CA TRP A 80 -10.98 -6.83 29.56
C TRP A 80 -10.15 -7.80 30.43
N GLY A 81 -8.97 -7.42 30.93
CA GLY A 81 -8.23 -8.26 31.86
C GLY A 81 -7.79 -9.61 31.31
N LYS A 82 -7.40 -9.66 30.04
CA LYS A 82 -6.96 -10.90 29.38
C LYS A 82 -5.44 -10.98 29.32
N GLY A 83 -4.81 -11.21 30.46
CA GLY A 83 -3.39 -11.50 30.53
C GLY A 83 -2.45 -10.29 30.58
N PRO A 84 -1.14 -10.52 30.76
CA PRO A 84 -0.14 -9.47 30.88
C PRO A 84 0.08 -8.74 29.57
N ALA A 85 0.36 -7.44 29.67
CA ALA A 85 0.61 -6.60 28.52
C ALA A 85 1.92 -6.90 27.78
N GLY A 86 2.86 -7.63 28.41
CA GLY A 86 4.18 -7.88 27.86
C GLY A 86 5.06 -6.62 27.78
N TYR A 87 6.38 -6.77 27.86
CA TYR A 87 7.31 -5.64 27.80
C TYR A 87 7.25 -4.92 26.46
N PHE A 88 7.19 -5.67 25.36
CA PHE A 88 7.04 -5.15 24.01
C PHE A 88 5.60 -5.21 23.47
N GLY A 89 4.62 -5.37 24.35
CA GLY A 89 3.22 -5.61 23.95
C GLY A 89 2.91 -7.09 23.85
N ALA A 90 1.62 -7.39 23.61
CA ALA A 90 1.11 -8.75 23.48
C ALA A 90 0.26 -8.84 22.22
N GLU A 91 0.69 -9.65 21.29
CA GLU A 91 -0.05 -9.93 20.07
C GLU A 91 -1.37 -10.64 20.33
N GLY A 92 -2.38 -10.39 19.49
CA GLY A 92 -3.70 -10.99 19.60
C GLY A 92 -4.55 -10.46 20.76
N SER A 93 -4.07 -9.45 21.50
CA SER A 93 -4.71 -8.95 22.73
C SER A 93 -5.56 -7.69 22.54
N GLU A 94 -5.64 -7.15 21.34
CA GLU A 94 -6.24 -5.84 21.01
C GLU A 94 -5.62 -4.65 21.79
N CYS A 95 -4.44 -4.85 22.37
CA CYS A 95 -3.70 -3.82 23.10
C CYS A 95 -2.92 -2.92 22.18
N ASP A 96 -2.93 -1.62 22.49
CA ASP A 96 -2.11 -0.64 21.79
C ASP A 96 -0.61 -0.84 22.08
N SER A 97 0.24 -0.30 21.19
CA SER A 97 1.70 -0.41 21.28
C SER A 97 2.26 0.26 22.53
N PRO A 98 3.02 -0.42 23.38
CA PRO A 98 3.79 0.23 24.44
C PRO A 98 4.97 1.03 23.87
N PHE A 99 5.49 1.97 24.65
CA PHE A 99 6.62 2.81 24.23
C PHE A 99 7.88 1.99 23.88
N THR A 100 8.09 0.89 24.58
CA THR A 100 9.19 -0.05 24.33
C THR A 100 9.12 -0.64 22.92
N LEU A 101 7.95 -1.07 22.46
CA LEU A 101 7.76 -1.56 21.10
C LEU A 101 8.07 -0.47 20.05
N ILE A 102 7.56 0.72 20.27
CA ILE A 102 7.81 1.85 19.36
C ILE A 102 9.30 2.18 19.30
N ASN A 103 9.97 2.29 20.47
CA ASN A 103 11.41 2.56 20.52
C ASN A 103 12.23 1.52 19.77
N GLU A 104 11.96 0.24 20.02
CA GLU A 104 12.71 -0.83 19.38
C GLU A 104 12.43 -0.94 17.88
N THR A 105 11.17 -0.66 17.45
CA THR A 105 10.83 -0.57 16.03
C THR A 105 11.70 0.49 15.33
N PHE A 106 11.77 1.71 15.87
CA PHE A 106 12.56 2.78 15.28
C PHE A 106 14.07 2.53 15.39
N ARG A 107 14.55 1.93 16.48
CA ARG A 107 15.97 1.51 16.63
C ARG A 107 16.33 0.45 15.57
N TRP A 108 15.46 -0.53 15.36
CA TRP A 108 15.67 -1.55 14.35
C TRP A 108 15.69 -0.95 12.94
N ILE A 109 14.77 -0.03 12.63
CA ILE A 109 14.75 0.70 11.35
C ILE A 109 16.05 1.48 11.15
N GLU A 110 16.52 2.21 12.19
CA GLU A 110 17.78 2.96 12.12
C GLU A 110 18.96 2.07 11.81
N LYS A 111 19.06 0.94 12.52
CA LYS A 111 20.20 0.00 12.40
C LYS A 111 20.20 -0.75 11.06
N ASN A 112 19.02 -1.12 10.54
CA ASN A 112 18.92 -2.09 9.44
C ASN A 112 18.43 -1.50 8.11
N LEU A 113 17.73 -0.36 8.13
CA LEU A 113 17.07 0.19 6.92
C LEU A 113 17.50 1.60 6.55
N LYS A 114 17.90 2.44 7.52
CA LYS A 114 18.20 3.88 7.32
C LYS A 114 19.10 4.14 6.12
N GLY A 115 20.13 3.28 5.93
CA GLY A 115 21.08 3.39 4.83
C GLY A 115 20.56 2.91 3.47
N ASP A 116 19.47 2.16 3.43
CA ASP A 116 19.04 1.36 2.27
C ASP A 116 17.70 1.78 1.68
N ILE A 117 17.09 2.87 2.15
CA ILE A 117 15.79 3.37 1.65
C ILE A 117 15.90 4.82 1.18
N ASP A 118 15.13 5.17 0.16
CA ASP A 118 15.12 6.49 -0.47
C ASP A 118 14.08 7.43 0.13
N PHE A 119 12.98 6.89 0.65
CA PHE A 119 11.92 7.63 1.32
C PHE A 119 11.05 6.72 2.19
N VAL A 120 10.18 7.32 3.00
CA VAL A 120 9.21 6.62 3.85
C VAL A 120 7.81 7.07 3.48
N ILE A 121 6.88 6.10 3.39
CA ILE A 121 5.44 6.37 3.44
C ILE A 121 4.90 5.88 4.79
N TRP A 122 4.17 6.77 5.48
CA TRP A 122 3.58 6.51 6.79
C TRP A 122 2.08 6.73 6.71
N THR A 123 1.32 5.63 6.74
CA THR A 123 -0.11 5.67 6.40
C THR A 123 -1.02 5.84 7.61
N GLY A 124 -0.59 6.62 8.62
CA GLY A 124 -1.43 7.13 9.70
C GLY A 124 -1.55 6.25 10.93
N ASP A 125 -2.47 6.62 11.79
CA ASP A 125 -2.81 5.99 13.07
C ASP A 125 -1.62 5.85 14.03
N SER A 126 -1.15 7.00 14.50
CA SER A 126 -0.11 7.10 15.53
C SER A 126 -0.66 7.01 16.94
N ALA A 127 -1.82 7.65 17.17
CA ALA A 127 -2.46 7.70 18.46
C ALA A 127 -3.21 6.40 18.77
N ARG A 128 -3.28 6.05 20.05
CA ARG A 128 -3.98 4.84 20.53
C ARG A 128 -5.45 4.81 20.10
N HIS A 129 -6.03 3.61 20.08
CA HIS A 129 -7.45 3.43 19.82
C HIS A 129 -8.34 4.11 20.88
N ASP A 130 -9.59 4.36 20.52
CA ASP A 130 -10.64 4.88 21.38
C ASP A 130 -11.57 3.74 21.90
N ASN A 131 -10.96 2.68 22.39
CA ASN A 131 -11.65 1.46 22.77
C ASN A 131 -11.62 1.19 24.29
N ASP A 132 -10.98 2.07 25.09
CA ASP A 132 -10.92 1.98 26.54
C ASP A 132 -11.80 3.05 27.20
N GLU A 133 -13.06 2.70 27.51
CA GLU A 133 -13.99 3.60 28.17
C GLU A 133 -13.54 4.03 29.58
N ARG A 134 -12.64 3.29 30.23
CA ARG A 134 -12.12 3.62 31.58
C ARG A 134 -11.06 4.71 31.51
N ILE A 135 -10.35 4.81 30.38
CA ILE A 135 -9.30 5.80 30.13
C ILE A 135 -9.62 6.51 28.80
N PRO A 136 -10.62 7.42 28.80
CA PRO A 136 -10.99 8.16 27.60
C PRO A 136 -9.80 9.00 27.12
N ARG A 137 -9.64 9.11 25.81
CA ARG A 137 -8.61 9.96 25.21
C ARG A 137 -8.90 11.44 25.40
N THR A 138 -7.85 12.25 25.50
CA THR A 138 -7.93 13.71 25.43
C THR A 138 -7.25 14.23 24.15
N GLU A 139 -7.58 15.47 23.76
CA GLU A 139 -6.94 16.10 22.58
C GLU A 139 -5.46 16.31 22.77
N GLU A 140 -5.03 16.63 24.01
CA GLU A 140 -3.64 16.82 24.38
C GLU A 140 -2.87 15.51 24.27
N GLU A 141 -3.44 14.41 24.77
CA GLU A 141 -2.86 13.08 24.67
C GLU A 141 -2.70 12.64 23.21
N VAL A 142 -3.75 12.76 22.39
CA VAL A 142 -3.72 12.42 20.97
C VAL A 142 -2.67 13.24 20.23
N SER A 143 -2.56 14.54 20.53
CA SER A 143 -1.54 15.39 19.93
C SER A 143 -0.13 14.98 20.33
N ALA A 144 0.09 14.73 21.63
CA ALA A 144 1.41 14.32 22.13
C ALA A 144 1.88 13.00 21.54
N MET A 145 0.97 12.03 21.35
CA MET A 145 1.31 10.77 20.69
C MET A 145 1.76 10.98 19.23
N ASN A 146 1.03 11.81 18.46
CA ASN A 146 1.41 12.15 17.10
C ASN A 146 2.76 12.90 17.04
N GLU A 147 3.02 13.82 17.99
CA GLU A 147 4.30 14.53 18.09
C GLU A 147 5.45 13.58 18.40
N ILE A 148 5.24 12.60 19.28
CA ILE A 148 6.25 11.59 19.64
C ILE A 148 6.59 10.75 18.42
N ILE A 149 5.62 10.21 17.69
CA ILE A 149 5.89 9.40 16.49
C ILE A 149 6.58 10.26 15.40
N ALA A 150 6.13 11.50 15.17
CA ALA A 150 6.79 12.41 14.24
C ALA A 150 8.26 12.67 14.65
N SER A 151 8.53 12.87 15.94
CA SER A 151 9.89 13.04 16.46
C SER A 151 10.75 11.79 16.26
N LYS A 152 10.18 10.59 16.46
CA LYS A 152 10.88 9.32 16.20
C LYS A 152 11.33 9.21 14.75
N PHE A 153 10.48 9.54 13.79
CA PHE A 153 10.87 9.59 12.38
C PHE A 153 12.00 10.57 12.11
N ILE A 154 11.92 11.79 12.68
CA ILE A 154 12.99 12.79 12.51
C ILE A 154 14.29 12.28 13.09
N ASP A 155 14.27 11.75 14.32
CA ASP A 155 15.45 11.27 15.02
C ASP A 155 16.10 10.09 14.30
N THR A 156 15.32 9.16 13.80
CA THR A 156 15.80 8.00 13.06
C THR A 156 16.48 8.38 11.76
N PHE A 157 15.89 9.31 10.99
CA PHE A 157 16.38 9.63 9.64
C PHE A 157 17.20 10.92 9.54
N LYS A 158 17.50 11.61 10.66
CA LYS A 158 18.42 12.74 10.65
C LYS A 158 19.88 12.27 10.46
N GLU A 159 20.71 13.15 9.92
CA GLU A 159 22.16 12.95 9.84
C GLU A 159 22.90 13.94 10.74
N GLY A 160 23.83 13.43 11.52
CA GLY A 160 24.65 14.22 12.42
C GLY A 160 23.81 15.11 13.36
N SER A 161 24.09 16.42 13.35
CA SER A 161 23.36 17.42 14.14
C SER A 161 22.15 18.05 13.44
N SER A 162 21.73 17.50 12.29
CA SER A 162 20.58 18.00 11.56
C SER A 162 19.30 17.89 12.40
N ARG A 163 18.39 18.85 12.22
CA ARG A 163 17.05 18.83 12.81
C ARG A 163 15.97 18.42 11.81
N THR A 164 16.38 17.98 10.62
CA THR A 164 15.49 17.53 9.55
C THR A 164 15.94 16.15 9.08
N PRO A 165 15.00 15.29 8.64
CA PRO A 165 15.35 14.02 8.03
C PRO A 165 16.24 14.20 6.79
N SER A 166 17.07 13.20 6.50
CA SER A 166 17.92 13.16 5.29
C SER A 166 17.17 12.62 4.06
N ILE A 167 16.02 11.98 4.28
CA ILE A 167 15.15 11.44 3.25
C ILE A 167 13.71 11.95 3.44
N PRO A 168 12.88 12.01 2.39
CA PRO A 168 11.48 12.37 2.52
C PRO A 168 10.69 11.37 3.36
N ILE A 169 9.83 11.88 4.22
CA ILE A 169 8.84 11.11 4.98
C ILE A 169 7.49 11.69 4.67
N VAL A 170 6.57 10.87 4.17
CA VAL A 170 5.25 11.34 3.73
C VAL A 170 4.17 10.67 4.57
N PRO A 171 3.60 11.39 5.58
CA PRO A 171 2.52 10.91 6.42
C PRO A 171 1.14 11.07 5.80
N THR A 172 0.15 10.32 6.30
CA THR A 172 -1.28 10.57 6.12
C THR A 172 -2.00 10.61 7.46
N LEU A 173 -3.16 11.27 7.53
CA LEU A 173 -4.02 11.27 8.71
C LEU A 173 -4.74 9.93 8.83
N GLY A 174 -4.65 9.29 10.01
CA GLY A 174 -5.45 8.13 10.39
C GLY A 174 -6.70 8.53 11.18
N ASN A 175 -7.65 7.60 11.32
CA ASN A 175 -8.92 7.89 12.00
C ASN A 175 -8.80 7.99 13.52
N ASN A 176 -7.70 7.50 14.10
CA ASN A 176 -7.39 7.64 15.52
C ASN A 176 -6.51 8.87 15.83
N ASP A 177 -5.96 9.55 14.83
CA ASP A 177 -5.02 10.66 15.01
C ASP A 177 -5.65 11.99 15.47
N PHE A 178 -6.96 12.02 15.60
CA PHE A 178 -7.72 13.21 16.00
C PHE A 178 -8.93 12.84 16.87
N MET A 179 -9.65 13.87 17.32
CA MET A 179 -10.87 13.72 18.11
C MET A 179 -11.98 14.65 17.60
N PRO A 180 -13.24 14.18 17.66
CA PRO A 180 -13.70 12.83 18.07
C PRO A 180 -13.23 11.73 17.09
N HIS A 181 -13.09 10.51 17.57
CA HIS A 181 -12.72 9.35 16.76
C HIS A 181 -13.60 9.22 15.51
N ASN A 182 -12.99 8.98 14.36
CA ASN A 182 -13.63 8.89 13.03
C ASN A 182 -14.26 10.20 12.49
N ILE A 183 -14.40 11.26 13.30
CA ILE A 183 -15.14 12.48 12.92
C ILE A 183 -14.19 13.58 12.53
N PHE A 184 -13.94 13.75 11.24
CA PHE A 184 -13.08 14.79 10.70
C PHE A 184 -13.92 15.80 9.90
N ASN A 185 -14.01 17.01 10.46
CA ASN A 185 -14.78 18.08 9.86
C ASN A 185 -14.06 18.67 8.63
N ASP A 186 -14.84 19.38 7.82
CA ASP A 186 -14.34 20.21 6.74
C ASP A 186 -13.21 21.15 7.22
N GLY A 187 -12.25 21.40 6.34
CA GLY A 187 -11.11 22.29 6.63
C GLY A 187 -11.35 23.73 6.15
N PRO A 188 -10.55 24.67 6.62
CA PRO A 188 -9.54 24.60 7.68
C PRO A 188 -10.14 24.37 9.07
N ASN A 189 -9.71 23.34 9.74
CA ASN A 189 -10.17 23.03 11.09
C ASN A 189 -9.01 23.02 12.12
N ARG A 190 -9.33 22.76 13.41
CA ARG A 190 -8.32 22.76 14.47
C ARG A 190 -7.23 21.68 14.26
N TRP A 191 -7.59 20.52 13.70
CA TRP A 191 -6.66 19.42 13.49
C TRP A 191 -5.75 19.68 12.30
N THR A 192 -6.24 20.19 11.17
CA THR A 192 -5.39 20.56 10.04
C THR A 192 -4.35 21.62 10.43
N LYS A 193 -4.74 22.59 11.30
CA LYS A 193 -3.81 23.60 11.84
C LYS A 193 -2.79 22.98 12.79
N LYS A 194 -3.18 22.02 13.63
CA LYS A 194 -2.27 21.35 14.54
C LYS A 194 -1.29 20.44 13.79
N PHE A 195 -1.77 19.66 12.83
CA PHE A 195 -0.92 18.76 12.07
C PHE A 195 0.06 19.46 11.13
N VAL A 196 -0.25 20.66 10.61
CA VAL A 196 0.73 21.42 9.83
C VAL A 196 1.97 21.79 10.67
N ASP A 197 1.81 21.95 11.98
CA ASP A 197 2.91 22.21 12.91
C ASP A 197 3.64 20.89 13.28
N ILE A 198 2.89 19.84 13.65
CA ILE A 198 3.46 18.50 13.97
C ILE A 198 4.29 17.97 12.78
N TRP A 199 3.78 18.11 11.58
CA TRP A 199 4.41 17.61 10.34
C TRP A 199 5.21 18.69 9.58
N ALA A 200 5.60 19.78 10.25
CA ALA A 200 6.31 20.89 9.64
C ALA A 200 7.62 20.51 8.92
N LYS A 201 8.21 19.33 9.25
CA LYS A 201 9.41 18.80 8.61
C LYS A 201 9.14 17.85 7.45
N PHE A 202 7.89 17.45 7.26
CA PHE A 202 7.46 16.48 6.25
C PHE A 202 6.67 17.13 5.12
N ILE A 203 5.87 18.17 5.45
CA ILE A 203 5.07 18.90 4.46
C ILE A 203 5.97 19.95 3.79
N PRO A 204 6.12 19.91 2.44
CA PRO A 204 6.82 20.97 1.71
C PRO A 204 6.23 22.35 2.01
N GLU A 205 7.08 23.37 2.14
CA GLU A 205 6.66 24.73 2.54
C GLU A 205 5.51 25.26 1.68
N HIS A 206 5.63 25.11 0.36
CA HIS A 206 4.61 25.54 -0.61
C HIS A 206 3.30 24.74 -0.55
N GLN A 207 3.26 23.61 0.16
CA GLN A 207 2.05 22.77 0.33
C GLN A 207 1.34 23.04 1.66
N ARG A 208 1.88 23.84 2.56
CA ARG A 208 1.30 24.07 3.90
C ARG A 208 -0.09 24.66 3.86
N HIS A 209 -0.35 25.63 2.97
CA HIS A 209 -1.70 26.19 2.79
C HIS A 209 -2.68 25.13 2.32
N THR A 210 -2.30 24.33 1.33
CA THR A 210 -3.11 23.21 0.81
C THR A 210 -3.40 22.19 1.90
N PHE A 211 -2.41 21.90 2.75
CA PHE A 211 -2.61 20.99 3.88
C PHE A 211 -3.58 21.54 4.93
N VAL A 212 -3.46 22.81 5.28
CA VAL A 212 -4.39 23.45 6.24
C VAL A 212 -5.83 23.43 5.71
N GLU A 213 -6.02 23.55 4.40
CA GLU A 213 -7.34 23.52 3.76
C GLU A 213 -8.04 22.17 3.92
N GLY A 214 -7.32 21.04 3.79
CA GLY A 214 -7.99 19.76 3.84
C GLY A 214 -7.18 18.57 4.34
N GLY A 215 -5.96 18.77 4.85
CA GLY A 215 -5.13 17.66 5.35
C GLY A 215 -4.52 16.78 4.26
N TRP A 216 -4.39 17.28 3.03
CA TRP A 216 -3.76 16.63 1.88
C TRP A 216 -2.59 17.45 1.34
N PHE A 217 -1.61 16.79 0.75
CA PHE A 217 -0.46 17.45 0.13
C PHE A 217 0.28 16.54 -0.85
N THR A 218 1.19 17.11 -1.61
CA THR A 218 2.08 16.40 -2.53
C THR A 218 3.53 16.64 -2.14
N SER A 219 4.35 15.60 -2.10
CA SER A 219 5.80 15.67 -1.84
C SER A 219 6.57 14.97 -2.95
N GLU A 220 7.54 15.66 -3.55
CA GLU A 220 8.46 15.06 -4.51
C GLU A 220 9.53 14.25 -3.77
N VAL A 221 9.42 12.93 -3.78
CA VAL A 221 10.36 12.04 -3.11
C VAL A 221 11.60 11.72 -3.97
N VAL A 222 11.47 11.80 -5.30
CA VAL A 222 12.58 11.92 -6.26
C VAL A 222 12.32 13.18 -7.06
N PRO A 223 13.10 14.25 -6.86
CA PRO A 223 12.85 15.56 -7.43
C PRO A 223 12.63 15.52 -8.95
N ASN A 224 11.58 16.17 -9.43
CA ASN A 224 11.17 16.23 -10.82
C ASN A 224 10.91 14.87 -11.50
N ARG A 225 10.77 13.77 -10.75
CA ARG A 225 10.56 12.41 -11.30
C ARG A 225 9.41 11.66 -10.63
N LEU A 226 9.40 11.61 -9.29
CA LEU A 226 8.41 10.85 -8.52
C LEU A 226 7.86 11.70 -7.38
N ALA A 227 6.55 11.81 -7.32
CA ALA A 227 5.83 12.42 -6.20
C ALA A 227 5.00 11.39 -5.44
N VAL A 228 4.87 11.59 -4.13
CA VAL A 228 3.91 10.89 -3.29
C VAL A 228 2.79 11.88 -2.95
N ILE A 229 1.56 11.50 -3.23
CA ILE A 229 0.35 12.27 -2.93
C ILE A 229 -0.29 11.68 -1.67
N SER A 230 -0.26 12.46 -0.60
CA SER A 230 -0.92 12.14 0.67
C SER A 230 -2.39 12.54 0.61
N LEU A 231 -3.27 11.55 0.68
CA LEU A 231 -4.73 11.73 0.67
C LEU A 231 -5.27 11.78 2.10
N ASN A 232 -6.14 12.73 2.38
CA ASN A 232 -6.97 12.68 3.57
C ASN A 232 -8.21 11.80 3.31
N THR A 233 -8.07 10.51 3.56
CA THR A 233 -9.13 9.54 3.32
C THR A 233 -10.30 9.63 4.29
N MET A 234 -10.20 10.48 5.32
CA MET A 234 -11.32 10.74 6.24
C MET A 234 -12.52 11.38 5.54
N TYR A 235 -12.27 12.16 4.47
CA TYR A 235 -13.36 12.73 3.66
C TYR A 235 -14.03 11.72 2.73
N PHE A 236 -13.47 10.54 2.60
CA PHE A 236 -14.04 9.43 1.82
C PHE A 236 -14.63 8.35 2.71
N PHE A 237 -14.24 8.33 3.99
CA PHE A 237 -14.57 7.30 4.96
C PHE A 237 -16.05 7.29 5.31
N ASP A 238 -16.72 6.17 5.06
CA ASP A 238 -18.17 6.00 5.27
C ASP A 238 -18.61 6.20 6.74
N SER A 239 -17.71 5.92 7.70
CA SER A 239 -17.96 6.14 9.12
C SER A 239 -17.74 7.58 9.58
N ASN A 240 -17.25 8.49 8.73
CA ASN A 240 -17.14 9.91 9.07
C ASN A 240 -18.48 10.63 8.86
N SER A 241 -19.28 10.70 9.90
CA SER A 241 -20.61 11.33 9.84
C SER A 241 -20.58 12.88 9.74
N ALA A 242 -19.40 13.51 9.75
CA ALA A 242 -19.29 14.96 9.57
C ALA A 242 -19.33 15.42 8.11
N VAL A 243 -19.25 14.47 7.15
CA VAL A 243 -19.19 14.74 5.71
C VAL A 243 -20.16 13.84 4.95
N ASP A 244 -20.50 14.21 3.70
CA ASP A 244 -21.50 13.51 2.89
C ASP A 244 -20.92 13.18 1.49
N GLY A 245 -19.92 12.32 1.49
CA GLY A 245 -19.31 11.75 0.29
C GLY A 245 -18.68 12.76 -0.68
N CYS A 246 -18.67 12.39 -1.98
CA CYS A 246 -17.98 13.13 -3.03
C CYS A 246 -18.91 13.63 -4.16
N SER A 247 -20.24 13.59 -3.99
CA SER A 247 -21.17 13.96 -5.07
C SER A 247 -21.41 15.46 -5.15
N ALA A 248 -21.60 16.14 -4.03
CA ALA A 248 -21.91 17.56 -3.96
C ALA A 248 -20.65 18.42 -3.91
N LYS A 249 -20.62 19.52 -4.65
CA LYS A 249 -19.47 20.44 -4.69
C LYS A 249 -19.17 21.13 -3.36
N SER A 250 -20.14 21.19 -2.46
CA SER A 250 -19.99 21.72 -1.12
C SER A 250 -19.36 20.75 -0.12
N GLN A 251 -19.07 19.55 -0.54
CA GLN A 251 -18.48 18.53 0.33
C GLN A 251 -16.95 18.50 0.19
N PRO A 252 -16.21 18.35 1.29
CA PRO A 252 -14.75 18.32 1.24
C PRO A 252 -14.22 17.11 0.45
N GLY A 253 -14.96 15.99 0.43
CA GLY A 253 -14.62 14.85 -0.42
C GLY A 253 -14.66 15.15 -1.91
N PHE A 254 -15.62 15.99 -2.37
CA PHE A 254 -15.63 16.45 -3.75
C PHE A 254 -14.43 17.33 -4.07
N GLU A 255 -14.14 18.29 -3.20
CA GLU A 255 -13.02 19.21 -3.34
C GLU A 255 -11.69 18.46 -3.38
N HIS A 256 -11.51 17.51 -2.48
CA HIS A 256 -10.32 16.65 -2.45
C HIS A 256 -10.14 15.86 -3.76
N MET A 257 -11.21 15.31 -4.33
CA MET A 257 -11.15 14.64 -5.63
C MET A 257 -10.78 15.59 -6.78
N GLU A 258 -11.29 16.83 -6.77
CA GLU A 258 -10.92 17.83 -7.78
C GLU A 258 -9.46 18.29 -7.59
N TRP A 259 -9.00 18.50 -6.35
CA TRP A 259 -7.60 18.77 -6.06
C TRP A 259 -6.70 17.62 -6.58
N LEU A 260 -7.03 16.36 -6.26
CA LEU A 260 -6.29 15.20 -6.75
C LEU A 260 -6.22 15.17 -8.28
N ARG A 261 -7.33 15.47 -8.96
CA ARG A 261 -7.36 15.57 -10.42
C ARG A 261 -6.36 16.60 -10.95
N VAL A 262 -6.32 17.79 -10.32
CA VAL A 262 -5.41 18.87 -10.70
C VAL A 262 -3.96 18.46 -10.46
N GLN A 263 -3.65 17.86 -9.30
CA GLN A 263 -2.28 17.39 -9.01
C GLN A 263 -1.82 16.33 -10.03
N LEU A 264 -2.67 15.37 -10.35
CA LEU A 264 -2.34 14.34 -11.34
C LEU A 264 -2.16 14.94 -12.76
N GLU A 265 -2.97 15.92 -13.15
CA GLU A 265 -2.80 16.64 -14.42
C GLU A 265 -1.46 17.39 -14.47
N LEU A 266 -1.12 18.10 -13.37
CA LEU A 266 0.16 18.81 -13.25
C LEU A 266 1.35 17.84 -13.33
N LEU A 267 1.33 16.74 -12.57
CA LEU A 267 2.41 15.74 -12.63
C LEU A 267 2.52 15.11 -14.03
N ARG A 268 1.40 14.85 -14.69
CA ARG A 268 1.40 14.35 -16.08
C ARG A 268 2.06 15.36 -17.04
N SER A 269 1.73 16.64 -16.93
CA SER A 269 2.31 17.70 -17.76
C SER A 269 3.84 17.86 -17.54
N ARG A 270 4.28 17.59 -16.30
CA ARG A 270 5.70 17.56 -15.92
C ARG A 270 6.41 16.23 -16.22
N HIS A 271 5.72 15.27 -16.83
CA HIS A 271 6.25 13.91 -17.09
C HIS A 271 6.67 13.14 -15.82
N MET A 272 6.11 13.49 -14.66
CA MET A 272 6.38 12.84 -13.39
C MET A 272 5.47 11.65 -13.17
N LYS A 273 5.88 10.78 -12.25
CA LYS A 273 5.08 9.66 -11.77
C LYS A 273 4.55 9.94 -10.36
N ALA A 274 3.50 9.24 -9.97
CA ALA A 274 2.82 9.45 -8.69
C ALA A 274 2.58 8.14 -7.94
N ILE A 275 2.83 8.14 -6.63
CA ILE A 275 2.32 7.15 -5.68
C ILE A 275 1.17 7.83 -4.91
N LEU A 276 0.04 7.16 -4.77
CA LEU A 276 -1.06 7.65 -3.93
C LEU A 276 -1.04 6.91 -2.60
N ILE A 277 -1.08 7.64 -1.50
CA ILE A 277 -1.16 7.05 -0.17
C ILE A 277 -2.35 7.61 0.60
N GLY A 278 -2.91 6.81 1.49
CA GLY A 278 -3.98 7.20 2.40
C GLY A 278 -4.00 6.25 3.59
N HIS A 279 -4.85 6.52 4.56
CA HIS A 279 -5.02 5.65 5.71
C HIS A 279 -6.11 4.61 5.46
N VAL A 280 -7.38 5.02 5.45
CA VAL A 280 -8.51 4.13 5.16
C VAL A 280 -8.47 3.71 3.70
N PRO A 281 -8.41 2.40 3.37
CA PRO A 281 -8.33 1.94 2.00
C PRO A 281 -9.69 2.00 1.28
N PRO A 282 -9.71 2.04 -0.08
CA PRO A 282 -10.93 1.99 -0.87
C PRO A 282 -11.55 0.58 -0.94
N ALA A 283 -11.74 -0.06 0.23
CA ALA A 283 -12.28 -1.40 0.33
C ALA A 283 -13.75 -1.44 -0.10
N ARG A 284 -14.05 -2.40 -0.97
CA ARG A 284 -15.41 -2.67 -1.44
C ARG A 284 -15.53 -4.15 -1.81
N SER A 285 -16.16 -4.92 -0.94
CA SER A 285 -16.43 -6.35 -1.16
C SER A 285 -17.77 -6.71 -0.56
N GLY A 286 -18.58 -7.48 -1.26
CA GLY A 286 -19.88 -7.93 -0.76
C GLY A 286 -20.71 -6.79 -0.15
N SER A 287 -20.96 -6.89 1.15
CA SER A 287 -21.66 -5.89 1.96
C SER A 287 -20.73 -4.83 2.59
N LYS A 288 -19.42 -5.02 2.57
CA LYS A 288 -18.46 -4.16 3.27
C LYS A 288 -17.89 -3.07 2.38
N ARG A 289 -17.94 -1.84 2.88
CA ARG A 289 -17.37 -0.66 2.27
C ARG A 289 -16.64 0.16 3.32
N SER A 290 -15.48 0.67 2.97
CA SER A 290 -14.80 1.65 3.82
C SER A 290 -15.05 3.08 3.35
N TRP A 291 -15.34 3.29 2.07
CA TRP A 291 -15.57 4.61 1.50
C TRP A 291 -17.01 4.81 1.06
N ASP A 292 -17.49 6.05 1.14
CA ASP A 292 -18.70 6.46 0.44
C ASP A 292 -18.65 6.06 -1.04
N GLU A 293 -19.74 5.57 -1.57
CA GLU A 293 -19.81 5.02 -2.93
C GLU A 293 -19.42 6.05 -3.99
N THR A 294 -19.80 7.32 -3.81
CA THR A 294 -19.47 8.38 -4.78
C THR A 294 -17.99 8.72 -4.79
N CYS A 295 -17.32 8.60 -3.64
CA CYS A 295 -15.88 8.76 -3.50
C CYS A 295 -15.14 7.59 -4.15
N TRP A 296 -15.55 6.36 -3.85
CA TRP A 296 -14.97 5.15 -4.46
C TRP A 296 -15.08 5.17 -5.99
N GLN A 297 -16.24 5.58 -6.51
CA GLN A 297 -16.50 5.68 -7.94
C GLN A 297 -15.60 6.71 -8.65
N LYS A 298 -15.46 7.92 -8.07
CA LYS A 298 -14.57 8.94 -8.61
C LYS A 298 -13.11 8.52 -8.53
N TYR A 299 -12.68 8.02 -7.38
CA TYR A 299 -11.30 7.56 -7.20
C TYR A 299 -10.93 6.48 -8.20
N THR A 300 -11.74 5.43 -8.34
CA THR A 300 -11.51 4.35 -9.30
C THR A 300 -11.43 4.89 -10.74
N LEU A 301 -12.28 5.86 -11.08
CA LEU A 301 -12.23 6.54 -12.37
C LEU A 301 -10.93 7.33 -12.54
N TRP A 302 -10.50 8.12 -11.53
CA TRP A 302 -9.25 8.91 -11.58
C TRP A 302 -8.04 7.99 -11.76
N VAL A 303 -7.91 6.94 -10.96
CA VAL A 303 -6.82 5.98 -11.08
C VAL A 303 -6.77 5.37 -12.48
N GLN A 304 -7.93 5.05 -13.06
CA GLN A 304 -8.02 4.54 -14.43
C GLN A 304 -7.63 5.59 -15.48
N GLN A 305 -8.02 6.85 -15.30
CA GLN A 305 -7.74 7.91 -16.26
C GLN A 305 -6.28 8.39 -16.21
N TYR A 306 -5.63 8.28 -15.06
CA TYR A 306 -4.22 8.65 -14.85
C TYR A 306 -3.29 7.43 -14.73
N ARG A 307 -3.69 6.27 -15.26
CA ARG A 307 -2.94 5.00 -15.19
C ARG A 307 -1.56 5.06 -15.84
N ASP A 308 -1.29 6.05 -16.69
CA ASP A 308 0.00 6.29 -17.32
C ASP A 308 1.06 6.87 -16.36
N ILE A 309 0.63 7.53 -15.28
CA ILE A 309 1.54 8.14 -14.32
C ILE A 309 1.47 7.52 -12.93
N ILE A 310 0.37 6.87 -12.53
CA ILE A 310 0.24 6.27 -11.21
C ILE A 310 1.08 4.99 -11.15
N VAL A 311 2.01 4.95 -10.18
CA VAL A 311 2.90 3.81 -9.92
C VAL A 311 2.20 2.74 -9.10
N GLY A 312 1.47 3.15 -8.08
CA GLY A 312 0.78 2.28 -7.14
C GLY A 312 0.08 3.06 -6.05
N THR A 313 -0.68 2.35 -5.22
CA THR A 313 -1.41 2.95 -4.10
C THR A 313 -1.25 2.11 -2.84
N ALA A 314 -1.07 2.76 -1.68
CA ALA A 314 -0.78 2.11 -0.41
C ALA A 314 -1.57 2.70 0.75
N TYR A 315 -2.04 1.82 1.65
CA TYR A 315 -2.96 2.14 2.76
C TYR A 315 -2.63 1.35 4.02
N GLY A 316 -3.24 1.73 5.16
CA GLY A 316 -3.23 1.07 6.46
C GLY A 316 -4.62 0.68 6.96
N HIS A 317 -4.94 1.02 8.21
CA HIS A 317 -6.24 0.95 8.86
C HIS A 317 -6.76 -0.46 9.18
N MET A 318 -6.59 -1.43 8.30
CA MET A 318 -7.22 -2.75 8.47
C MET A 318 -6.37 -3.70 9.32
N ASN A 319 -5.13 -3.35 9.59
CA ASN A 319 -4.16 -4.14 10.38
C ASN A 319 -3.91 -5.55 9.84
N ILE A 320 -4.22 -5.80 8.57
CA ILE A 320 -3.98 -7.05 7.86
C ILE A 320 -3.28 -6.81 6.52
N ASP A 321 -2.39 -7.72 6.14
CA ASP A 321 -1.67 -7.65 4.85
C ASP A 321 -2.53 -8.22 3.73
N HIS A 322 -2.94 -7.36 2.79
CA HIS A 322 -3.69 -7.80 1.62
C HIS A 322 -3.62 -6.79 0.47
N PHE A 323 -4.23 -7.15 -0.64
CA PHE A 323 -4.41 -6.27 -1.78
C PHE A 323 -5.85 -6.29 -2.27
N MET A 324 -6.23 -5.24 -2.98
CA MET A 324 -7.55 -5.13 -3.62
C MET A 324 -7.39 -4.84 -5.10
N LEU A 325 -8.33 -5.34 -5.91
CA LEU A 325 -8.46 -5.03 -7.33
C LEU A 325 -9.70 -4.17 -7.54
N GLN A 326 -9.51 -2.90 -7.89
CA GLN A 326 -10.60 -2.02 -8.32
C GLN A 326 -10.91 -2.27 -9.79
N ASP A 327 -12.17 -2.52 -10.11
CA ASP A 327 -12.63 -2.78 -11.48
C ASP A 327 -13.31 -1.54 -12.07
N SER A 328 -12.69 -0.91 -13.05
CA SER A 328 -13.23 0.28 -13.70
C SER A 328 -14.58 0.06 -14.41
N HIS A 329 -14.96 -1.18 -14.70
CA HIS A 329 -16.30 -1.50 -15.22
C HIS A 329 -17.40 -1.42 -14.17
N LYS A 330 -17.05 -1.38 -12.87
CA LYS A 330 -18.00 -1.14 -11.78
C LYS A 330 -18.27 0.37 -11.56
N VAL A 331 -17.67 1.25 -12.38
CA VAL A 331 -17.86 2.71 -12.30
C VAL A 331 -19.09 3.12 -13.09
N ASP A 332 -20.12 3.55 -12.37
CA ASP A 332 -21.43 3.97 -12.92
C ASP A 332 -21.67 5.48 -12.83
N ILE A 333 -20.80 6.22 -12.13
CA ILE A 333 -20.98 7.66 -11.86
C ILE A 333 -21.05 8.53 -13.11
N LEU A 334 -20.63 8.00 -14.26
CA LEU A 334 -20.76 8.63 -15.57
C LEU A 334 -22.16 8.48 -16.17
N ASP A 335 -23.01 7.61 -15.63
CA ASP A 335 -24.38 7.40 -16.08
C ASP A 335 -25.34 8.33 -15.31
N ALA A 336 -25.55 9.53 -15.86
CA ALA A 336 -26.42 10.54 -15.29
C ALA A 336 -27.91 10.14 -15.19
N SER A 337 -28.28 8.92 -15.60
CA SER A 337 -29.64 8.37 -15.39
C SER A 337 -29.82 7.75 -14.00
N LYS A 338 -28.73 7.50 -13.27
CA LYS A 338 -28.74 7.01 -11.89
C LYS A 338 -28.63 8.23 -10.97
N ASP A 339 -29.67 8.51 -10.20
CA ASP A 339 -29.62 9.55 -9.17
C ASP A 339 -28.61 9.14 -8.08
N SER A 340 -27.87 10.12 -7.53
CA SER A 340 -26.89 9.88 -6.48
C SER A 340 -27.47 9.14 -5.27
N ALA A 341 -28.78 9.34 -4.99
CA ALA A 341 -29.51 8.60 -3.96
C ALA A 341 -29.67 7.09 -4.24
N SER A 342 -29.61 6.66 -5.52
CA SER A 342 -29.68 5.23 -5.86
C SER A 342 -28.34 4.50 -5.73
N LEU A 343 -27.24 5.25 -5.54
CA LEU A 343 -25.90 4.73 -5.26
C LEU A 343 -25.69 4.51 -3.76
N ALA A 344 -26.51 5.14 -2.91
CA ALA A 344 -26.49 4.94 -1.46
C ALA A 344 -27.15 3.59 -1.13
N ILE A 345 -26.39 2.52 -1.08
CA ILE A 345 -26.84 1.24 -0.49
C ILE A 345 -26.49 1.29 1.00
N SER A 346 -27.48 0.95 1.84
CA SER A 346 -27.39 1.02 3.30
C SER A 346 -26.07 0.48 3.85
N ALA A 347 -25.33 1.36 4.54
CA ALA A 347 -24.18 0.99 5.32
C ALA A 347 -24.60 0.13 6.52
N ASP A 348 -23.93 -0.98 6.72
CA ASP A 348 -24.02 -1.71 7.98
C ASP A 348 -23.11 -0.99 8.99
N THR A 349 -23.72 -0.23 9.89
CA THR A 349 -23.04 0.62 10.88
C THR A 349 -22.58 -0.22 12.06
N SER A 350 -21.63 -1.13 11.86
CA SER A 350 -20.94 -1.79 12.98
C SER A 350 -19.58 -1.12 13.23
N PRO A 351 -19.37 -0.44 14.37
CA PRO A 351 -18.17 0.37 14.61
C PRO A 351 -16.90 -0.43 14.94
N LEU A 352 -16.97 -1.74 15.10
CA LEU A 352 -15.82 -2.59 15.44
C LEU A 352 -15.62 -3.66 14.37
N VAL A 353 -14.53 -3.51 13.61
CA VAL A 353 -14.06 -4.56 12.71
C VAL A 353 -13.40 -5.65 13.59
N SER A 354 -14.19 -6.57 14.14
CA SER A 354 -13.70 -7.74 14.87
C SER A 354 -12.82 -8.62 13.94
N ILE A 355 -11.98 -9.48 14.53
CA ILE A 355 -11.20 -10.50 13.80
C ILE A 355 -12.09 -11.25 12.81
N GLN A 356 -13.25 -11.68 13.26
CA GLN A 356 -14.23 -12.38 12.43
C GLN A 356 -14.76 -11.54 11.25
N SER A 357 -14.79 -10.21 11.38
CA SER A 357 -15.17 -9.33 10.29
C SER A 357 -14.03 -9.17 9.24
N ARG A 358 -12.75 -9.23 9.67
CA ARG A 358 -11.58 -9.23 8.75
C ARG A 358 -11.53 -10.53 7.95
N GLN A 359 -11.77 -11.66 8.60
CA GLN A 359 -11.88 -12.99 7.95
C GLN A 359 -13.01 -13.02 6.91
N SER A 360 -14.22 -12.60 7.28
CA SER A 360 -15.35 -12.52 6.34
C SER A 360 -15.05 -11.61 5.16
N TYR A 361 -14.35 -10.47 5.39
CA TYR A 361 -13.92 -9.57 4.34
C TYR A 361 -12.98 -10.26 3.34
N LEU A 362 -12.01 -11.04 3.81
CA LEU A 362 -11.09 -11.76 2.92
C LEU A 362 -11.81 -12.85 2.10
N VAL A 363 -12.80 -13.51 2.69
CA VAL A 363 -13.67 -14.48 1.99
C VAL A 363 -14.49 -13.79 0.90
N ASP A 364 -15.14 -12.66 1.22
CA ASP A 364 -15.88 -11.85 0.25
C ASP A 364 -14.97 -11.37 -0.90
N LEU A 365 -13.74 -10.97 -0.57
CA LEU A 365 -12.76 -10.54 -1.55
C LEU A 365 -12.38 -11.68 -2.51
N ARG A 366 -12.16 -12.90 -1.98
CA ARG A 366 -11.95 -14.11 -2.77
C ARG A 366 -13.15 -14.42 -3.68
N GLU A 367 -14.38 -14.28 -3.16
CA GLU A 367 -15.60 -14.47 -3.93
C GLU A 367 -15.68 -13.47 -5.10
N ASP A 368 -15.35 -12.19 -4.87
CA ASP A 368 -15.31 -11.19 -5.94
C ASP A 368 -14.25 -11.52 -6.98
N TRP A 369 -13.10 -12.03 -6.59
CA TRP A 369 -12.07 -12.50 -7.53
C TRP A 369 -12.51 -13.72 -8.34
N SER A 370 -13.37 -14.59 -7.79
CA SER A 370 -13.92 -15.74 -8.50
C SER A 370 -14.79 -15.35 -9.70
N LYS A 371 -15.37 -14.13 -9.65
CA LYS A 371 -16.22 -13.54 -10.71
C LYS A 371 -15.42 -12.85 -11.82
N MET A 372 -14.09 -12.72 -11.65
CA MET A 372 -13.22 -12.13 -12.67
C MET A 372 -13.12 -13.00 -13.93
N PRO A 373 -12.82 -12.38 -15.10
CA PRO A 373 -12.56 -13.14 -16.32
C PRO A 373 -11.42 -14.15 -16.13
N SER A 374 -11.66 -15.41 -16.40
CA SER A 374 -10.64 -16.48 -16.33
C SER A 374 -9.90 -16.64 -17.66
N PRO A 375 -8.57 -16.90 -17.64
CA PRO A 375 -7.82 -17.22 -18.83
C PRO A 375 -8.37 -18.47 -19.53
N PRO A 376 -8.29 -18.56 -20.87
CA PRO A 376 -8.68 -19.77 -21.59
C PRO A 376 -7.88 -21.00 -21.14
N PRO A 377 -8.46 -22.21 -21.15
CA PRO A 377 -7.74 -23.45 -20.82
C PRO A 377 -6.48 -23.61 -21.68
N GLY A 378 -5.37 -24.05 -21.06
CA GLY A 378 -4.07 -24.20 -21.70
C GLY A 378 -3.20 -22.94 -21.68
N MET A 379 -3.70 -21.83 -21.16
CA MET A 379 -2.96 -20.57 -20.98
C MET A 379 -2.83 -20.31 -19.48
N SER A 380 -1.80 -20.85 -18.87
CA SER A 380 -1.64 -20.82 -17.41
C SER A 380 -1.02 -19.54 -16.88
N ALA A 381 -0.31 -18.79 -17.72
CA ALA A 381 0.27 -17.50 -17.35
C ALA A 381 -0.08 -16.43 -18.38
N LEU A 382 -0.50 -15.26 -17.92
CA LEU A 382 -0.76 -14.10 -18.82
C LEU A 382 0.51 -13.71 -19.58
N HIS A 383 1.68 -13.95 -19.01
CA HIS A 383 2.98 -13.68 -19.63
C HIS A 383 3.19 -14.47 -20.96
N GLU A 384 2.81 -15.75 -21.01
CA GLU A 384 2.88 -16.58 -22.24
C GLU A 384 1.95 -16.04 -23.34
N LEU A 385 0.95 -15.25 -22.95
CA LEU A 385 0.03 -14.64 -23.90
C LEU A 385 0.66 -13.48 -24.69
N PHE A 386 1.82 -12.96 -24.29
CA PHE A 386 2.43 -11.75 -24.85
C PHE A 386 3.67 -11.98 -25.66
N GLU A 387 4.46 -13.02 -25.36
CA GLU A 387 5.67 -13.31 -26.11
C GLU A 387 5.35 -13.74 -27.56
N ASP A 388 4.12 -14.20 -27.80
CA ASP A 388 3.70 -14.76 -29.10
C ASP A 388 2.88 -13.78 -29.98
N SER A 389 2.81 -12.49 -29.62
CA SER A 389 2.04 -11.49 -30.41
C SER A 389 2.78 -10.96 -31.63
N SER A 390 4.03 -11.39 -31.86
CA SER A 390 4.86 -10.98 -32.98
C SER A 390 4.73 -11.91 -34.22
N THR A 391 3.99 -12.99 -34.13
CA THR A 391 3.73 -13.84 -35.31
C THR A 391 2.66 -13.18 -36.16
N GLU A 392 3.12 -12.61 -37.27
CA GLU A 392 2.34 -12.07 -38.36
C GLU A 392 1.30 -13.08 -38.87
N HIS A 393 0.20 -12.55 -39.37
CA HIS A 393 -0.86 -13.27 -40.05
C HIS A 393 -0.29 -14.15 -41.18
N THR A 394 -0.03 -15.41 -40.90
CA THR A 394 0.07 -16.41 -41.96
C THR A 394 -1.33 -16.93 -42.24
N GLU A 395 -1.80 -16.72 -43.48
CA GLU A 395 -3.13 -17.17 -43.95
C GLU A 395 -3.31 -18.72 -43.90
N ASP A 396 -2.24 -19.44 -43.61
CA ASP A 396 -2.19 -20.92 -43.54
C ASP A 396 -2.17 -21.48 -42.10
N ALA A 397 -2.62 -20.70 -41.10
CA ALA A 397 -2.60 -21.18 -39.70
C ALA A 397 -3.64 -22.29 -39.45
N ASP A 398 -3.23 -23.31 -38.70
CA ASP A 398 -4.09 -24.42 -38.25
C ASP A 398 -5.41 -23.87 -37.60
N PRO A 399 -6.58 -24.43 -37.96
CA PRO A 399 -7.88 -24.04 -37.42
C PRO A 399 -7.94 -24.01 -35.88
N GLU A 400 -7.22 -24.90 -35.18
CA GLU A 400 -7.15 -24.92 -33.72
C GLU A 400 -6.39 -23.71 -33.17
N VAL A 401 -5.31 -23.27 -33.82
CA VAL A 401 -4.52 -22.08 -33.47
C VAL A 401 -5.37 -20.82 -33.67
N LEU A 402 -6.15 -20.74 -34.76
CA LEU A 402 -7.06 -19.63 -35.01
C LEU A 402 -8.14 -19.51 -33.94
N VAL A 403 -8.70 -20.62 -33.48
CA VAL A 403 -9.71 -20.65 -32.40
C VAL A 403 -9.08 -20.24 -31.06
N ALA A 404 -7.86 -20.71 -30.74
CA ALA A 404 -7.13 -20.32 -29.54
C ALA A 404 -6.84 -18.81 -29.55
N ASN A 405 -6.34 -18.25 -30.65
CA ASN A 405 -6.09 -16.82 -30.81
C ASN A 405 -7.35 -15.99 -30.67
N LYS A 406 -8.49 -16.45 -31.19
CA LYS A 406 -9.78 -15.77 -31.01
C LYS A 406 -10.24 -15.76 -29.54
N LYS A 407 -10.07 -16.86 -28.81
CA LYS A 407 -10.36 -16.94 -27.36
C LYS A 407 -9.44 -16.03 -26.57
N LYS A 408 -8.12 -16.01 -26.89
CA LYS A 408 -7.13 -15.13 -26.33
C LYS A 408 -7.52 -13.66 -26.49
N ARG A 409 -7.80 -13.20 -27.72
CA ARG A 409 -8.21 -11.83 -28.01
C ARG A 409 -9.50 -11.42 -27.27
N LYS A 410 -10.48 -12.34 -27.17
CA LYS A 410 -11.71 -12.09 -26.41
C LYS A 410 -11.45 -11.93 -24.92
N PHE A 411 -10.56 -12.73 -24.34
CA PHE A 411 -10.16 -12.64 -22.95
C PHE A 411 -9.44 -11.30 -22.69
N LEU A 412 -8.42 -10.96 -23.48
CA LEU A 412 -7.67 -9.71 -23.35
C LEU A 412 -8.60 -8.49 -23.41
N LYS A 413 -9.56 -8.50 -24.34
CA LYS A 413 -10.57 -7.41 -24.41
C LYS A 413 -11.39 -7.28 -23.12
N LYS A 414 -11.69 -8.39 -22.43
CA LYS A 414 -12.43 -8.38 -21.17
C LYS A 414 -11.65 -7.78 -19.99
N ILE A 415 -10.34 -7.93 -19.97
CA ILE A 415 -9.47 -7.43 -18.91
C ILE A 415 -8.85 -6.06 -19.21
N GLY A 416 -9.21 -5.42 -20.33
CA GLY A 416 -8.71 -4.10 -20.69
C GLY A 416 -7.38 -4.11 -21.44
N GLY A 417 -7.06 -5.19 -22.11
CA GLY A 417 -5.81 -5.33 -22.88
C GLY A 417 -4.78 -6.23 -22.21
N PRO A 418 -3.57 -6.28 -22.81
CA PRO A 418 -2.51 -7.18 -22.35
C PRO A 418 -2.02 -6.91 -20.93
N TRP A 419 -2.18 -5.72 -20.46
CA TRP A 419 -1.69 -5.28 -19.18
C TRP A 419 -2.77 -5.30 -18.07
N ALA A 420 -3.95 -5.86 -18.37
CA ALA A 420 -5.11 -5.86 -17.48
C ALA A 420 -5.55 -4.44 -17.05
N GLU A 421 -5.46 -3.46 -17.95
CA GLU A 421 -5.69 -2.03 -17.68
C GLU A 421 -7.14 -1.70 -17.25
N ARG A 422 -8.06 -2.65 -17.29
CA ARG A 422 -9.39 -2.55 -16.67
C ARG A 422 -9.29 -2.44 -15.15
N TYR A 423 -8.25 -2.99 -14.56
CA TYR A 423 -8.07 -3.08 -13.11
C TYR A 423 -6.99 -2.13 -12.62
N SER A 424 -7.08 -1.74 -11.35
CA SER A 424 -6.01 -1.13 -10.57
C SER A 424 -5.84 -1.88 -9.26
N VAL A 425 -4.68 -1.73 -8.62
CA VAL A 425 -4.34 -2.44 -7.37
C VAL A 425 -4.14 -1.42 -6.27
N SER A 426 -4.72 -1.69 -5.10
CA SER A 426 -4.40 -1.01 -3.84
C SER A 426 -3.81 -2.02 -2.86
N LEU A 427 -2.65 -1.67 -2.28
CA LEU A 427 -1.99 -2.46 -1.25
C LEU A 427 -2.39 -1.94 0.13
N VAL A 428 -2.67 -2.86 1.05
CA VAL A 428 -2.87 -2.56 2.47
C VAL A 428 -1.78 -3.28 3.25
N SER A 429 -1.09 -2.55 4.13
CA SER A 429 -0.06 -3.13 4.99
C SER A 429 -0.63 -3.58 6.32
N ALA A 430 -0.07 -4.66 6.86
CA ALA A 430 -0.20 -4.97 8.25
C ALA A 430 0.51 -3.90 9.11
N SER A 431 0.20 -3.84 10.38
CA SER A 431 0.47 -2.74 11.32
C SER A 431 1.64 -3.01 12.26
N VAL A 432 2.15 -1.93 12.89
CA VAL A 432 3.07 -2.02 14.03
C VAL A 432 2.32 -2.38 15.30
N VAL A 433 1.07 -1.92 15.46
CA VAL A 433 0.25 -2.28 16.62
C VAL A 433 0.05 -3.80 16.70
N PRO A 434 0.21 -4.41 17.89
CA PRO A 434 0.24 -5.86 18.05
C PRO A 434 -1.15 -6.52 18.02
N ASN A 435 -2.03 -6.12 17.09
CA ASN A 435 -3.27 -6.85 16.81
C ASN A 435 -2.97 -8.28 16.33
N TYR A 436 -1.88 -8.40 15.59
CA TYR A 436 -1.19 -9.63 15.23
C TYR A 436 0.30 -9.42 15.52
N PHE A 437 1.22 -10.03 14.81
CA PHE A 437 2.63 -9.69 14.99
C PHE A 437 2.92 -8.29 14.42
N PRO A 438 3.59 -7.39 15.19
CA PRO A 438 4.05 -6.11 14.68
C PRO A 438 4.80 -6.24 13.36
N SER A 439 4.50 -5.39 12.41
CA SER A 439 4.97 -5.55 11.04
C SER A 439 5.35 -4.23 10.39
N LEU A 440 6.26 -4.33 9.43
CA LEU A 440 6.61 -3.24 8.51
C LEU A 440 7.01 -3.83 7.15
N ARG A 441 7.01 -3.00 6.12
CA ARG A 441 7.26 -3.45 4.75
C ARG A 441 8.27 -2.57 4.03
N VAL A 442 9.23 -3.20 3.35
CA VAL A 442 10.14 -2.53 2.42
C VAL A 442 9.75 -2.90 0.99
N VAL A 443 9.45 -1.89 0.19
CA VAL A 443 9.08 -2.06 -1.22
C VAL A 443 10.27 -1.70 -2.09
N GLU A 444 10.56 -2.56 -3.07
CA GLU A 444 11.58 -2.32 -4.09
C GLU A 444 10.94 -1.80 -5.38
N TYR A 445 11.57 -0.80 -5.98
CA TYR A 445 11.12 -0.22 -7.25
C TYR A 445 12.25 -0.13 -8.27
N ASN A 446 11.89 -0.13 -9.55
CA ASN A 446 12.84 -0.11 -10.66
C ASN A 446 13.51 1.26 -10.80
N ILE A 447 14.85 1.30 -10.67
CA ILE A 447 15.68 2.50 -10.85
C ILE A 447 16.42 2.54 -12.19
N SER A 448 16.11 1.61 -13.12
CA SER A 448 16.73 1.61 -14.45
C SER A 448 16.48 2.93 -15.16
N GLY A 449 17.54 3.56 -15.66
CA GLY A 449 17.45 4.87 -16.32
C GLY A 449 17.30 6.06 -15.38
N LEU A 450 17.50 5.88 -14.06
CA LEU A 450 17.47 6.94 -13.05
C LEU A 450 18.85 7.25 -12.46
N VAL A 451 19.92 6.85 -13.14
CA VAL A 451 21.31 7.05 -12.65
C VAL A 451 21.63 8.54 -12.41
N ASP A 452 21.06 9.42 -13.24
CA ASP A 452 21.24 10.87 -13.15
C ASP A 452 20.12 11.57 -12.34
N ALA A 453 19.27 10.82 -11.66
CA ALA A 453 18.21 11.42 -10.86
C ALA A 453 18.82 12.08 -9.62
N THR A 454 18.55 13.36 -9.43
CA THR A 454 18.91 14.10 -8.22
C THR A 454 18.20 13.48 -7.03
N THR A 455 18.91 13.21 -5.95
CA THR A 455 18.30 12.78 -4.70
C THR A 455 17.64 13.94 -3.97
N TRP A 456 16.72 13.64 -3.07
CA TRP A 456 16.04 14.68 -2.27
C TRP A 456 17.03 15.51 -1.44
N ALA A 457 18.07 14.89 -0.88
CA ALA A 457 19.11 15.58 -0.11
C ALA A 457 19.89 16.56 -0.98
N GLU A 458 20.30 16.16 -2.18
CA GLU A 458 21.03 17.02 -3.13
C GLU A 458 20.18 18.22 -3.60
N SER A 459 18.88 18.01 -3.86
CA SER A 459 17.97 19.11 -4.24
C SER A 459 17.86 20.16 -3.14
N ARG A 460 17.74 19.72 -1.90
CA ARG A 460 17.66 20.64 -0.75
C ARG A 460 18.93 21.44 -0.53
N ASP A 461 20.10 20.86 -0.76
CA ASP A 461 21.37 21.55 -0.63
C ASP A 461 21.55 22.60 -1.75
N GLN A 462 21.01 22.36 -2.93
CA GLN A 462 20.98 23.32 -4.03
C GLN A 462 20.06 24.52 -3.72
N ASP A 463 18.87 24.28 -3.17
CA ASP A 463 17.92 25.33 -2.78
C ASP A 463 18.49 26.26 -1.70
N THR A 464 19.31 25.74 -0.77
CA THR A 464 20.00 26.55 0.24
C THR A 464 21.13 27.39 -0.34
N ALA A 465 21.71 26.99 -1.48
CA ALA A 465 22.78 27.72 -2.14
C ALA A 465 22.30 28.84 -3.09
N VAL A 466 21.04 28.79 -3.53
CA VAL A 466 20.42 29.73 -4.49
C VAL A 466 19.39 30.64 -3.81
N ALA A 467 19.71 31.23 -2.66
CA ALA A 467 18.90 32.27 -2.06
C ALA A 467 19.16 33.64 -2.69
N SER A 468 18.75 33.82 -3.95
CA SER A 468 18.58 35.14 -4.59
C SER A 468 17.33 35.11 -5.46
N PRO A 469 16.35 35.98 -5.27
CA PRO A 469 15.11 35.95 -6.02
C PRO A 469 15.36 36.48 -7.45
N SER A 470 15.31 35.61 -8.44
CA SER A 470 15.02 36.04 -9.80
C SER A 470 13.50 36.10 -9.96
N SER A 471 13.01 37.34 -10.04
CA SER A 471 11.63 37.63 -10.41
C SER A 471 11.46 37.38 -11.91
N ASP A 472 11.13 36.19 -12.30
CA ASP A 472 10.55 35.96 -13.62
C ASP A 472 9.03 36.03 -13.47
N VAL A 473 8.51 37.17 -13.87
CA VAL A 473 7.07 37.42 -14.04
C VAL A 473 6.62 36.51 -15.18
N ILE A 474 5.84 35.50 -14.87
CA ILE A 474 5.09 34.74 -15.87
C ILE A 474 3.86 35.61 -16.17
N ASP A 475 3.81 36.16 -17.38
CA ASP A 475 2.61 36.76 -17.95
C ASP A 475 1.54 35.66 -18.08
N ASP A 476 0.51 35.74 -17.25
CA ASP A 476 -0.71 34.96 -17.43
C ASP A 476 -1.49 35.52 -18.63
N ASP A 477 -1.29 34.93 -19.79
CA ASP A 477 -2.22 35.10 -20.91
C ASP A 477 -3.48 34.24 -20.59
N ASP A 478 -4.46 34.87 -19.98
CA ASP A 478 -5.82 34.37 -19.85
C ASP A 478 -6.49 34.27 -21.24
N ASP A 479 -6.31 33.17 -21.94
CA ASP A 479 -7.16 32.80 -23.07
C ASP A 479 -8.49 32.25 -22.55
N ASP A 480 -9.40 33.15 -22.21
CA ASP A 480 -10.83 32.89 -22.08
C ASP A 480 -11.42 32.47 -23.45
N ASP A 481 -11.29 31.20 -23.83
CA ASP A 481 -12.07 30.63 -24.92
C ASP A 481 -13.53 30.42 -24.49
N ASP A 482 -14.28 31.49 -24.52
CA ASP A 482 -15.75 31.50 -24.59
C ASP A 482 -16.24 30.87 -25.92
N ASP A 483 -16.29 29.52 -25.95
CA ASP A 483 -16.97 28.82 -27.06
C ASP A 483 -18.48 29.09 -27.00
N ALA A 484 -18.90 30.18 -27.66
CA ALA A 484 -20.25 30.47 -27.98
C ALA A 484 -20.80 29.40 -28.97
N PHE A 485 -21.47 28.38 -28.43
CA PHE A 485 -22.16 27.35 -29.22
C PHE A 485 -23.35 27.91 -29.98
N ILE A 486 -23.19 28.10 -31.26
CA ILE A 486 -24.29 28.32 -32.20
C ILE A 486 -25.15 27.04 -32.28
N GLU A 487 -26.35 27.13 -31.72
CA GLU A 487 -27.38 26.08 -31.74
C GLU A 487 -27.89 25.83 -33.17
N LYS A 488 -27.40 24.78 -33.84
CA LYS A 488 -28.11 24.18 -34.97
C LYS A 488 -29.07 23.11 -34.44
N LYS A 489 -30.36 23.45 -34.39
CA LYS A 489 -31.46 22.51 -34.14
C LYS A 489 -31.40 21.31 -35.08
N LYS A 490 -30.97 20.14 -34.55
CA LYS A 490 -31.27 18.82 -35.10
C LYS A 490 -32.18 18.06 -34.15
N LYS A 491 -33.35 17.66 -34.67
CA LYS A 491 -34.38 16.88 -33.97
C LYS A 491 -33.82 15.55 -33.46
N GLY A 492 -34.07 15.25 -32.20
CA GLY A 492 -34.36 13.90 -31.69
C GLY A 492 -33.21 12.96 -31.45
N LYS A 493 -32.25 13.32 -30.52
CA LYS A 493 -31.58 12.34 -29.65
C LYS A 493 -31.66 12.88 -28.23
N LYS A 494 -32.16 12.08 -27.27
CA LYS A 494 -32.12 12.42 -25.85
C LYS A 494 -30.68 12.75 -25.51
N LYS A 495 -30.38 14.02 -25.20
CA LYS A 495 -29.06 14.45 -24.70
C LYS A 495 -28.83 13.64 -23.44
N LYS A 496 -27.78 12.80 -23.40
CA LYS A 496 -27.28 12.23 -22.16
C LYS A 496 -26.88 13.43 -21.28
N LYS A 497 -27.44 13.52 -20.08
CA LYS A 497 -27.02 14.53 -19.10
C LYS A 497 -25.52 14.33 -18.88
N GLN A 498 -24.74 15.40 -18.94
CA GLN A 498 -23.30 15.35 -18.62
C GLN A 498 -23.12 15.26 -17.10
N PRO A 499 -22.08 14.55 -16.61
CA PRO A 499 -21.75 14.53 -15.19
C PRO A 499 -21.47 15.96 -14.69
N HIS A 500 -21.81 16.22 -13.42
CA HIS A 500 -21.64 17.54 -12.78
C HIS A 500 -20.18 17.86 -12.40
N PHE A 501 -19.22 17.06 -12.80
CA PHE A 501 -17.78 17.20 -12.53
C PHE A 501 -16.97 17.02 -13.82
N LYS A 502 -15.73 17.53 -13.82
CA LYS A 502 -14.81 17.40 -14.96
C LYS A 502 -14.19 16.00 -14.97
N VAL A 503 -14.53 15.21 -15.99
CA VAL A 503 -13.93 13.89 -16.19
C VAL A 503 -12.52 14.06 -16.78
N PRO A 504 -11.46 13.50 -16.14
CA PRO A 504 -10.12 13.55 -16.67
C PRO A 504 -10.00 12.88 -18.04
N LYS A 505 -9.12 13.41 -18.89
CA LYS A 505 -8.82 12.76 -20.17
C LYS A 505 -7.97 11.50 -19.94
N PRO A 506 -8.29 10.36 -20.56
CA PRO A 506 -7.41 9.19 -20.51
C PRO A 506 -6.11 9.47 -21.27
N PRO A 507 -5.07 8.68 -21.03
CA PRO A 507 -3.89 8.71 -21.88
C PRO A 507 -4.24 8.36 -23.32
N SER A 508 -3.40 8.78 -24.28
CA SER A 508 -3.58 8.40 -25.68
C SER A 508 -3.66 6.89 -25.82
N SER A 509 -4.47 6.42 -26.78
CA SER A 509 -4.54 4.98 -27.09
C SER A 509 -3.22 4.39 -27.61
N SER A 510 -2.30 5.23 -28.05
CA SER A 510 -0.93 4.87 -28.45
C SER A 510 0.11 5.08 -27.35
N ALA A 511 -0.30 5.61 -26.18
CA ALA A 511 0.63 5.75 -25.06
C ALA A 511 1.05 4.38 -24.53
N PRO A 512 2.31 4.20 -24.12
CA PRO A 512 2.72 2.98 -23.47
C PRO A 512 1.97 2.82 -22.12
N PRO A 513 1.77 1.59 -21.65
CA PRO A 513 1.18 1.37 -20.34
C PRO A 513 2.05 2.03 -19.26
N GLY A 514 1.40 2.48 -18.18
CA GLY A 514 2.08 3.11 -17.06
C GLY A 514 2.88 2.15 -16.18
N PRO A 515 3.61 2.68 -15.19
CA PRO A 515 4.51 1.88 -14.33
C PRO A 515 3.81 0.85 -13.46
N ALA A 516 2.52 1.02 -13.16
CA ALA A 516 1.73 0.00 -12.49
C ALA A 516 1.38 -1.21 -13.38
N TYR A 517 1.61 -1.12 -14.69
CA TYR A 517 1.17 -2.11 -15.67
C TYR A 517 2.33 -2.80 -16.40
N SER A 518 3.43 -2.11 -16.63
CA SER A 518 4.60 -2.65 -17.32
C SER A 518 5.88 -2.22 -16.61
N ASN A 519 6.89 -3.11 -16.65
CA ASN A 519 8.17 -2.83 -16.00
C ASN A 519 8.91 -1.68 -16.70
N GLN A 520 9.07 -0.58 -15.97
CA GLN A 520 9.72 0.66 -16.38
C GLN A 520 10.21 1.41 -15.12
N PRO A 521 10.92 2.54 -15.22
CA PRO A 521 11.34 3.30 -14.05
C PRO A 521 10.17 3.53 -13.07
N PHE A 522 10.43 3.34 -11.78
CA PHE A 522 9.50 3.39 -10.65
C PHE A 522 8.50 2.23 -10.54
N THR A 523 8.40 1.30 -11.48
CA THR A 523 7.57 0.10 -11.30
C THR A 523 7.98 -0.63 -10.01
N TRP A 524 7.02 -0.97 -9.15
CA TRP A 524 7.28 -1.78 -7.97
C TRP A 524 7.63 -3.22 -8.39
N LEU A 525 8.80 -3.68 -7.94
CA LEU A 525 9.37 -4.97 -8.32
C LEU A 525 9.01 -6.09 -7.34
N GLY A 526 8.95 -5.74 -6.07
CA GLY A 526 8.67 -6.66 -4.99
C GLY A 526 8.59 -5.94 -3.66
N TYR A 527 8.18 -6.65 -2.63
CA TYR A 527 8.33 -6.19 -1.26
C TYR A 527 8.73 -7.32 -0.33
N THR A 528 9.44 -6.94 0.73
CA THR A 528 9.75 -7.80 1.86
C THR A 528 8.87 -7.38 3.03
N GLN A 529 8.09 -8.31 3.56
CA GLN A 529 7.30 -8.15 4.77
C GLN A 529 8.14 -8.61 5.96
N TYR A 530 8.25 -7.75 6.97
CA TYR A 530 8.93 -8.05 8.23
C TYR A 530 7.92 -8.16 9.35
N PHE A 531 8.20 -9.00 10.35
CA PHE A 531 7.37 -9.17 11.53
C PHE A 531 8.22 -9.40 12.78
N ALA A 532 7.69 -9.07 13.95
CA ALA A 532 8.32 -9.31 15.24
C ALA A 532 7.43 -10.26 16.07
N ASN A 533 7.95 -11.47 16.37
CA ASN A 533 7.24 -12.43 17.22
C ASN A 533 7.41 -12.04 18.68
N LEU A 534 6.45 -11.30 19.23
CA LEU A 534 6.51 -10.74 20.58
C LEU A 534 6.54 -11.82 21.66
N SER A 535 5.81 -12.91 21.49
CA SER A 535 5.82 -14.04 22.44
C SER A 535 7.25 -14.57 22.65
N LYS A 536 7.97 -14.85 21.55
CA LYS A 536 9.37 -15.29 21.64
C LYS A 536 10.29 -14.22 22.22
N ILE A 537 10.10 -12.97 21.81
CA ILE A 537 10.95 -11.85 22.26
C ILE A 537 10.73 -11.59 23.75
N ASN A 538 9.50 -11.56 24.24
CA ASN A 538 9.17 -11.37 25.64
C ASN A 538 9.67 -12.54 26.50
N GLU A 539 9.56 -13.80 26.03
CA GLU A 539 10.09 -14.98 26.72
C GLU A 539 11.61 -14.91 26.92
N HIS A 540 12.35 -14.49 25.89
CA HIS A 540 13.80 -14.30 25.99
C HIS A 540 14.18 -13.23 27.01
N MET A 541 13.40 -12.15 27.13
CA MET A 541 13.62 -11.10 28.11
C MET A 541 13.41 -11.63 29.54
N THR A 542 12.30 -12.32 29.77
CA THR A 542 11.98 -12.91 31.10
C THR A 542 13.06 -13.87 31.55
N ASN A 543 13.49 -14.78 30.70
CA ASN A 543 14.56 -15.75 31.00
C ASN A 543 15.91 -15.05 31.28
N SER A 544 16.24 -13.96 30.61
CA SER A 544 17.48 -13.21 30.86
C SER A 544 17.45 -12.50 32.21
N TRP A 545 16.32 -12.04 32.68
CA TRP A 545 16.16 -11.42 34.00
C TRP A 545 16.23 -12.46 35.15
N GLU A 546 15.63 -13.63 34.97
CA GLU A 546 15.74 -14.73 35.95
C GLU A 546 17.20 -15.23 36.14
N VAL A 547 17.97 -15.29 35.05
CA VAL A 547 19.40 -15.68 35.09
C VAL A 547 20.26 -14.63 35.77
N ALA A 548 19.91 -13.34 35.69
CA ALA A 548 20.62 -12.26 36.35
C ALA A 548 20.42 -12.24 37.88
N GLY A 549 19.53 -13.05 38.42
CA GLY A 549 19.38 -13.30 39.87
C GLY A 549 18.80 -12.14 40.67
N ASP A 550 18.19 -11.17 40.01
CA ASP A 550 17.62 -9.99 40.66
C ASP A 550 16.16 -10.23 41.03
N SER A 551 15.93 -10.55 42.31
CA SER A 551 14.63 -10.40 42.98
C SER A 551 14.34 -8.90 43.17
N ILE A 552 14.12 -8.17 42.09
CA ILE A 552 13.85 -6.73 42.15
C ILE A 552 12.34 -6.53 42.23
N ASN A 553 11.92 -5.78 43.24
CA ASN A 553 10.52 -5.45 43.47
C ASN A 553 10.03 -4.49 42.37
N PRO A 554 8.90 -4.77 41.67
CA PRO A 554 8.47 -4.04 40.44
C PRO A 554 8.11 -2.57 40.68
N THR A 555 8.07 -2.07 41.89
CA THR A 555 7.53 -0.74 42.26
C THR A 555 8.56 0.38 42.34
N ASP A 556 9.85 0.14 42.16
CA ASP A 556 10.87 1.17 42.25
C ASP A 556 11.13 1.87 40.90
N THR A 557 10.97 3.18 40.86
CA THR A 557 11.22 4.03 39.68
C THR A 557 12.65 3.92 39.16
N GLU A 558 13.63 3.65 40.06
CA GLU A 558 15.03 3.42 39.72
C GLU A 558 15.26 2.09 38.96
N VAL A 559 14.35 1.11 39.11
CA VAL A 559 14.42 -0.17 38.41
C VAL A 559 14.13 0.01 36.91
N ASN A 560 13.30 0.96 36.52
CA ASN A 560 13.01 1.26 35.11
C ASN A 560 14.25 1.85 34.42
N GLU A 561 15.00 2.73 35.07
CA GLU A 561 16.25 3.27 34.50
C GLU A 561 17.34 2.18 34.39
N VAL A 562 17.43 1.26 35.34
CA VAL A 562 18.42 0.13 35.29
C VAL A 562 17.98 -0.89 34.25
N ARG A 563 16.66 -1.14 34.09
CA ARG A 563 16.13 -2.00 33.02
C ARG A 563 16.41 -1.42 31.64
N GLU A 564 16.32 -0.09 31.46
CA GLU A 564 16.68 0.57 30.20
C GLU A 564 18.17 0.49 29.86
N THR A 565 19.06 0.44 30.86
CA THR A 565 20.52 0.42 30.64
C THR A 565 21.12 -0.98 30.48
N SER A 566 20.40 -2.04 30.88
CA SER A 566 20.89 -3.44 30.77
C SER A 566 20.42 -4.18 29.51
N HIS A 567 19.85 -3.47 28.54
CA HIS A 567 19.35 -4.07 27.31
C HIS A 567 20.47 -4.75 26.52
N ASN A 568 20.27 -6.04 26.29
CA ASN A 568 20.98 -6.75 25.24
C ASN A 568 20.48 -6.19 23.89
N ASP A 569 21.28 -5.38 23.20
CA ASP A 569 20.96 -4.69 21.94
C ASP A 569 20.44 -5.60 20.81
N ASN A 570 20.39 -6.90 21.02
CA ASN A 570 19.95 -7.92 20.09
C ASN A 570 18.65 -8.65 20.48
N ALA A 571 17.97 -8.23 21.56
CA ALA A 571 16.80 -8.94 22.05
C ALA A 571 15.57 -8.73 21.15
N PHE A 572 15.40 -7.53 20.54
CA PHE A 572 14.28 -7.21 19.67
C PHE A 572 14.72 -7.23 18.19
N VAL A 573 14.08 -8.08 17.39
CA VAL A 573 14.41 -8.26 15.96
C VAL A 573 13.12 -8.40 15.15
N PHE A 574 13.04 -7.69 14.03
CA PHE A 574 12.11 -8.02 12.97
C PHE A 574 12.72 -9.09 12.07
N GLU A 575 12.02 -10.18 11.90
CA GLU A 575 12.35 -11.28 10.99
C GLU A 575 11.61 -11.10 9.64
N VAL A 576 12.13 -11.71 8.59
CA VAL A 576 11.42 -11.74 7.29
C VAL A 576 10.29 -12.76 7.35
N GLU A 577 9.06 -12.33 7.15
CA GLU A 577 7.92 -13.22 6.99
C GLU A 577 7.94 -13.85 5.59
N TYR A 578 8.00 -13.00 4.57
CA TYR A 578 8.16 -13.42 3.18
C TYR A 578 8.66 -12.28 2.29
N ASP A 579 9.17 -12.66 1.12
CA ASP A 579 9.60 -11.77 0.04
C ASP A 579 8.88 -12.17 -1.24
N THR A 580 8.12 -11.25 -1.85
CA THR A 580 7.30 -11.54 -3.03
C THR A 580 8.09 -11.98 -4.25
N ARG A 581 9.37 -11.58 -4.39
CA ARG A 581 10.22 -11.89 -5.54
C ARG A 581 10.67 -13.35 -5.57
N ASN A 582 10.92 -13.92 -4.39
CA ASN A 582 11.44 -15.28 -4.23
C ASN A 582 10.39 -16.27 -3.72
N ASP A 583 9.13 -15.83 -3.65
CA ASP A 583 8.06 -16.63 -3.05
C ASP A 583 7.61 -17.79 -3.95
N PRO A 584 7.74 -19.05 -3.46
CA PRO A 584 7.40 -20.24 -4.24
C PRO A 584 5.88 -20.45 -4.39
N ILE A 585 5.04 -19.71 -3.61
CA ILE A 585 3.58 -19.84 -3.61
C ILE A 585 2.95 -18.74 -4.48
N TYR A 586 3.28 -17.46 -4.18
CA TYR A 586 2.77 -16.32 -4.94
C TYR A 586 3.39 -16.26 -6.35
N LYS A 587 4.65 -16.62 -6.51
CA LYS A 587 5.35 -16.67 -7.80
C LYS A 587 5.12 -15.40 -8.62
N MET A 588 5.20 -14.26 -7.98
CA MET A 588 5.06 -12.96 -8.63
C MET A 588 6.39 -12.58 -9.29
N LYS A 589 6.32 -12.05 -10.51
CA LYS A 589 7.50 -11.54 -11.23
C LYS A 589 7.82 -10.11 -10.84
N ASP A 590 6.77 -9.35 -10.54
CA ASP A 590 6.77 -7.94 -10.16
C ASP A 590 5.46 -7.62 -9.44
N LEU A 591 5.26 -6.38 -9.03
CA LEU A 591 4.03 -5.91 -8.40
C LEU A 591 3.12 -5.14 -9.39
N THR A 592 3.16 -5.50 -10.67
CA THR A 592 2.23 -4.93 -11.65
C THR A 592 0.80 -5.44 -11.44
N VAL A 593 -0.15 -4.68 -11.95
CA VAL A 593 -1.59 -5.06 -11.93
C VAL A 593 -1.80 -6.45 -12.53
N ARG A 594 -1.07 -6.80 -13.59
CA ARG A 594 -1.13 -8.12 -14.20
C ARG A 594 -0.71 -9.22 -13.24
N SER A 595 0.38 -9.05 -12.52
CA SER A 595 0.87 -10.03 -11.54
C SER A 595 -0.13 -10.25 -10.41
N PHE A 596 -0.75 -9.17 -9.90
CA PHE A 596 -1.81 -9.27 -8.91
C PHE A 596 -3.11 -9.90 -9.47
N PHE A 597 -3.46 -9.59 -10.70
CA PHE A 597 -4.60 -10.24 -11.36
C PHE A 597 -4.39 -11.76 -11.50
N GLU A 598 -3.19 -12.20 -11.87
CA GLU A 598 -2.81 -13.63 -11.90
C GLU A 598 -2.88 -14.26 -10.51
N LEU A 599 -2.36 -13.58 -9.48
CA LEU A 599 -2.40 -14.05 -8.11
C LEU A 599 -3.85 -14.18 -7.62
N ALA A 600 -4.69 -13.17 -7.81
CA ALA A 600 -6.11 -13.18 -7.44
C ALA A 600 -6.87 -14.32 -8.12
N THR A 601 -6.62 -14.59 -9.40
CA THR A 601 -7.25 -15.72 -10.10
C THR A 601 -6.80 -17.09 -9.55
N ARG A 602 -5.57 -17.19 -9.03
CA ARG A 602 -5.08 -18.43 -8.38
C ARG A 602 -5.64 -18.61 -6.97
N ILE A 603 -5.80 -17.52 -6.22
CA ILE A 603 -6.46 -17.50 -4.90
C ILE A 603 -7.93 -17.90 -5.03
N ALA A 604 -8.62 -17.40 -6.05
CA ALA A 604 -10.04 -17.64 -6.27
C ALA A 604 -10.37 -19.03 -6.80
N LYS A 605 -9.38 -19.79 -7.35
CA LYS A 605 -9.65 -21.13 -7.87
C LYS A 605 -10.18 -22.05 -6.78
N GLU A 606 -11.31 -22.72 -7.05
CA GLU A 606 -11.75 -23.83 -6.21
C GLU A 606 -10.76 -24.98 -6.30
N SER A 607 -10.56 -25.68 -5.20
CA SER A 607 -9.85 -26.95 -5.22
C SER A 607 -10.61 -27.91 -6.16
N SER A 608 -9.92 -28.40 -7.19
CA SER A 608 -10.56 -29.31 -8.14
C SER A 608 -11.05 -30.56 -7.41
N LYS A 609 -12.37 -30.64 -7.19
CA LYS A 609 -13.03 -31.92 -6.88
C LYS A 609 -12.86 -32.81 -8.12
N LYS A 610 -11.80 -33.59 -8.20
CA LYS A 610 -11.81 -34.75 -9.09
C LYS A 610 -12.93 -35.66 -8.59
N ASN A 611 -13.81 -36.04 -9.51
CA ASN A 611 -14.82 -37.05 -9.35
C ASN A 611 -14.16 -38.42 -9.09
N ASP A 612 -13.58 -38.65 -7.92
CA ASP A 612 -13.11 -39.94 -7.45
C ASP A 612 -14.15 -40.62 -6.54
N PHE A 613 -15.44 -40.27 -6.68
CA PHE A 613 -16.54 -40.92 -5.95
C PHE A 613 -17.03 -42.21 -6.61
N LEU A 614 -16.32 -42.74 -7.64
CA LEU A 614 -16.70 -44.01 -8.29
C LEU A 614 -15.51 -44.95 -8.40
N ALA A 615 -14.90 -45.33 -7.26
CA ALA A 615 -14.15 -46.57 -7.14
C ALA A 615 -13.71 -46.72 -5.66
N ASP A 616 -14.52 -47.26 -4.81
CA ASP A 616 -14.15 -48.27 -3.83
C ASP A 616 -15.32 -48.47 -2.83
N SER A 617 -16.32 -49.18 -3.27
CA SER A 617 -17.33 -49.75 -2.36
C SER A 617 -17.12 -51.28 -2.30
N THR A 618 -16.00 -51.70 -1.73
CA THR A 618 -15.88 -53.07 -1.18
C THR A 618 -14.72 -53.07 -0.20
N ASN A 619 -15.05 -52.99 1.06
CA ASN A 619 -14.51 -53.63 2.25
C ASN A 619 -14.74 -52.73 3.46
N VAL A 620 -15.85 -53.01 4.13
CA VAL A 620 -16.13 -52.53 5.49
C VAL A 620 -15.56 -53.63 6.39
N ASP A 621 -14.42 -53.37 7.03
CA ASP A 621 -14.01 -54.06 8.24
C ASP A 621 -13.29 -53.06 9.16
N ASP A 622 -13.85 -52.92 10.35
CA ASP A 622 -13.32 -52.37 11.58
C ASP A 622 -12.17 -51.38 11.50
N TYR A 623 -12.50 -50.09 11.45
CA TYR A 623 -11.57 -49.03 11.82
C TYR A 623 -12.15 -48.20 12.97
N ASP A 624 -11.29 -47.86 13.97
CA ASP A 624 -11.57 -46.92 15.04
C ASP A 624 -12.03 -45.56 14.47
N ASP A 625 -13.09 -45.00 15.02
CA ASP A 625 -13.69 -43.70 14.59
C ASP A 625 -12.66 -42.56 14.55
N ASP A 626 -11.66 -42.59 15.42
CA ASP A 626 -10.58 -41.57 15.49
C ASP A 626 -9.61 -41.59 14.29
N ASP A 627 -9.35 -42.78 13.75
CA ASP A 627 -8.48 -42.91 12.57
C ASP A 627 -9.21 -42.55 11.26
N PHE A 628 -10.53 -42.72 11.22
CA PHE A 628 -11.37 -42.33 10.09
C PHE A 628 -11.46 -40.78 10.01
N GLU A 629 -11.69 -40.12 11.12
CA GLU A 629 -11.71 -38.65 11.18
C GLU A 629 -10.32 -38.06 10.89
N ARG A 630 -9.23 -38.68 11.38
CA ARG A 630 -7.86 -38.27 11.03
C ARG A 630 -7.55 -38.44 9.54
N GLN A 631 -7.98 -39.55 8.92
CA GLN A 631 -7.80 -39.76 7.48
C GLN A 631 -8.69 -38.82 6.65
N LYS A 632 -9.89 -38.48 7.11
CA LYS A 632 -10.79 -37.55 6.50
C LYS A 632 -10.23 -36.11 6.58
N LYS A 633 -9.68 -35.71 7.75
CA LYS A 633 -8.93 -34.44 7.91
C LYS A 633 -7.66 -34.41 7.04
N LYS A 634 -6.88 -35.51 6.94
CA LYS A 634 -5.71 -35.59 6.05
C LYS A 634 -6.11 -35.54 4.57
N LYS A 635 -7.22 -36.13 4.15
CA LYS A 635 -7.73 -36.06 2.76
C LYS A 635 -8.25 -34.63 2.47
N LYS A 636 -8.94 -33.96 3.39
CA LYS A 636 -9.36 -32.56 3.26
C LYS A 636 -8.16 -31.63 3.09
N LYS A 637 -7.11 -31.75 3.93
CA LYS A 637 -5.85 -30.95 3.80
C LYS A 637 -5.17 -31.11 2.44
N LYS A 638 -5.29 -32.27 1.78
CA LYS A 638 -4.68 -32.54 0.47
C LYS A 638 -5.38 -31.87 -0.71
N HIS A 639 -6.62 -31.37 -0.52
CA HIS A 639 -7.44 -30.76 -1.56
C HIS A 639 -7.62 -29.25 -1.42
N GLN A 640 -7.03 -28.64 -0.39
CA GLN A 640 -7.16 -27.21 -0.13
C GLN A 640 -6.34 -26.37 -1.11
N ASN A 641 -6.86 -25.21 -1.54
CA ASN A 641 -6.12 -24.28 -2.38
C ASN A 641 -4.94 -23.67 -1.58
N LYS A 642 -3.73 -24.18 -1.84
CA LYS A 642 -2.51 -23.72 -1.13
C LYS A 642 -2.27 -22.22 -1.25
N VAL A 643 -2.60 -21.60 -2.39
CA VAL A 643 -2.39 -20.18 -2.61
C VAL A 643 -3.35 -19.36 -1.76
N TRP A 644 -4.61 -19.80 -1.66
CA TRP A 644 -5.61 -19.17 -0.77
C TRP A 644 -5.20 -19.29 0.70
N ARG A 645 -4.84 -20.49 1.15
CA ARG A 645 -4.39 -20.72 2.53
C ARG A 645 -3.22 -19.82 2.89
N THR A 646 -2.20 -19.75 2.02
CA THR A 646 -1.03 -18.89 2.25
C THR A 646 -1.39 -17.41 2.21
N PHE A 647 -2.31 -16.97 1.34
CA PHE A 647 -2.79 -15.59 1.34
C PHE A 647 -3.51 -15.26 2.65
N PHE A 648 -4.35 -16.17 3.13
CA PHE A 648 -5.08 -15.96 4.38
C PHE A 648 -4.14 -15.94 5.60
N GLU A 649 -3.17 -16.86 5.68
CA GLU A 649 -2.14 -16.91 6.71
C GLU A 649 -1.33 -15.60 6.77
N ARG A 650 -0.87 -15.11 5.62
CA ARG A 650 -0.11 -13.85 5.51
C ARG A 650 -0.92 -12.61 5.80
N ALA A 651 -2.21 -12.63 5.51
CA ALA A 651 -3.08 -11.52 5.86
C ALA A 651 -3.02 -11.22 7.36
N PHE A 652 -2.87 -12.27 8.18
CA PHE A 652 -2.73 -12.17 9.64
C PHE A 652 -1.27 -12.32 10.11
N VAL A 653 -0.31 -12.09 9.22
CA VAL A 653 1.13 -12.09 9.51
C VAL A 653 1.61 -13.41 10.16
N GLY A 654 1.03 -14.55 9.75
CA GLY A 654 1.37 -15.86 10.33
C GLY A 654 0.96 -16.07 11.79
N TYR A 655 0.12 -15.19 12.34
CA TYR A 655 -0.34 -15.25 13.74
C TYR A 655 -1.33 -16.39 13.99
N LEU A 656 -2.20 -16.71 13.02
CA LEU A 656 -3.21 -17.75 13.15
C LEU A 656 -2.57 -19.15 13.20
N ASP A 657 -3.02 -19.99 14.09
CA ASP A 657 -2.55 -21.37 14.15
C ASP A 657 -3.13 -22.24 13.02
N SER A 658 -2.65 -23.50 12.93
CA SER A 658 -3.06 -24.38 11.82
C SER A 658 -4.52 -24.81 11.88
N ASP A 659 -5.10 -24.84 13.08
CA ASP A 659 -6.48 -25.29 13.27
C ASP A 659 -7.43 -24.15 12.93
N ASP A 660 -7.12 -22.91 13.36
CA ASP A 660 -7.81 -21.69 12.94
C ASP A 660 -7.81 -21.53 11.41
N LEU A 661 -6.64 -21.74 10.78
CA LEU A 661 -6.51 -21.65 9.32
C LEU A 661 -7.31 -22.73 8.58
N ASP A 662 -7.43 -23.93 9.13
CA ASP A 662 -8.20 -25.01 8.51
C ASP A 662 -9.70 -24.77 8.60
N ASP A 663 -10.21 -24.21 9.72
CA ASP A 663 -11.63 -23.90 9.93
C ASP A 663 -12.10 -22.68 9.10
N LEU A 664 -11.22 -21.71 8.85
CA LEU A 664 -11.55 -20.43 8.23
C LEU A 664 -11.26 -20.40 6.72
N SER A 665 -10.44 -21.31 6.22
CA SER A 665 -10.08 -21.37 4.80
C SER A 665 -11.02 -22.26 3.97
N GLU A 666 -12.00 -22.94 4.61
CA GLU A 666 -13.09 -23.66 3.94
C GLU A 666 -14.14 -22.72 3.39
#